data_00613b0a5e243cccf3fc61c42256c740
#
_entry.id   00613b0a5e243cccf3fc61c42256c740
#
_cell.length_a   1.000
_cell.length_b   1.000
_cell.length_c   1.000
_cell.angle_alpha   90.00
_cell.angle_beta   90.00
_cell.angle_gamma   90.00
#
_symmetry.space_group_name_H-M   'P 1'
#
loop_
_entity.id
_entity.type
_entity.pdbx_description
1 polymer ?
#
loop_
_entity_poly.entity_id
_entity_poly.type
_entity_poly.pdbx_seq_one_letter_code
_entity_poly.pdbx_strand_id
1 'polypeptide(L)'
;MKKIVPFFIRLCAFIFIGAPLNIVQAQNTISDTINILHYTIKLNITDFTTDTIRGGTTLKFTPVVNGVTSLPLDLLHMTIDSISDGTGILFYSYDDTLLLVSLAGVMNIGDTADIAVWYHGKPQLDPGPTIWGGFYFQTGYAYNLGVSFNSANHCFGRVFHPCFDNFVERAPYTFIIGTNGGKIAYCNGLLGADTTDVNGLRWRTWDLAEPIPTYLASISIANYTQVNWSHTGVNGTYPIILTALPSDTTNMKASFIHLNDALDAFETRFGPYQWPRVGYCLVPFNSGAMEHATNISYPKALANGSLTYEDIMAHELSHHWFGDLATCNNEGEMWLNEGWASYSEYVFKEWVYGHTVYSNGVRYNHDEMVHLVHLREGGYLPLNTIPHNITYGDNVYLRGADVAHCLRGYMGDSLFWLGLKSHLAQSNFTDVTSIQFRDNLIAATGQTFLTNFFNDWVLNAGWPHFSIDSTVSIPNGPNFDVSVYVRQKLTGATNYFTNVPLDFTFLKSDWSKTTQRIFISGQYANFTTTLPYNPVMTAIDMEEKISDAIVDEVKTISSVGLHNFPSARCSLTVVQITDSALVRIEHNYAKPDPMQNNPNNYRLSTQRYWTIDGIFPTTFIAKGRFFYDGRTVTTNGPGNWLDNLLTPNNGDSIILMYRDNPSNEWQEYPRHYTKFIVGSPSNSKYGYVDADTLMKGQYCFANGVSQILIGSNELHDATSEIFTYPNPTGNNLTIQWTGENLEPTLVSIYDMEGKLILSEIVSGNETKIKTSKWNNGYYFIEVKRGEKIVGKKQVVIIH
;
A
#
# COMPACT_ATOMS: atom_id res chain seq x y z
N MET A 1 -10.14 12.08 -14.06
CA MET A 1 -9.64 10.77 -14.54
C MET A 1 -9.95 9.79 -13.42
N LYS A 2 -10.73 8.74 -13.68
CA LYS A 2 -11.09 7.76 -12.67
C LYS A 2 -9.83 6.99 -12.28
N LYS A 3 -9.42 7.09 -11.01
CA LYS A 3 -8.32 6.34 -10.43
C LYS A 3 -8.69 4.85 -10.47
N ILE A 4 -8.04 4.07 -11.32
CA ILE A 4 -8.03 2.63 -11.22
C ILE A 4 -6.86 2.32 -10.29
N VAL A 5 -7.18 2.17 -9.03
CA VAL A 5 -6.30 1.61 -8.00
C VAL A 5 -6.09 0.13 -8.35
N PRO A 6 -4.93 -0.45 -8.15
CA PRO A 6 -4.69 -1.86 -8.43
C PRO A 6 -5.66 -2.73 -7.62
N PHE A 7 -6.68 -3.20 -8.28
CA PHE A 7 -7.80 -3.98 -7.71
C PHE A 7 -7.39 -5.42 -7.35
N PHE A 8 -6.22 -5.85 -7.79
CA PHE A 8 -5.80 -7.25 -7.72
C PHE A 8 -5.21 -7.69 -6.38
N ILE A 9 -4.61 -6.78 -5.61
CA ILE A 9 -4.07 -7.10 -4.27
C ILE A 9 -5.16 -7.09 -3.18
N ARG A 10 -6.33 -6.48 -3.45
CA ARG A 10 -7.38 -6.25 -2.44
C ARG A 10 -8.37 -7.42 -2.21
N LEU A 11 -8.26 -8.54 -2.92
CA LEU A 11 -9.27 -9.61 -2.83
C LEU A 11 -8.98 -10.66 -1.75
N CYS A 12 -7.81 -10.66 -1.11
CA CYS A 12 -7.43 -11.71 -0.16
C CYS A 12 -7.72 -11.43 1.32
N ALA A 13 -8.28 -10.26 1.67
CA ALA A 13 -8.41 -9.84 3.07
C ALA A 13 -9.83 -9.91 3.64
N PHE A 14 -10.63 -10.93 3.33
CA PHE A 14 -11.93 -11.08 4.00
C PHE A 14 -12.10 -12.45 4.66
N ILE A 15 -12.37 -12.37 5.97
CA ILE A 15 -12.91 -13.35 6.89
C ILE A 15 -11.87 -14.23 7.59
N PHE A 16 -11.56 -13.91 8.86
CA PHE A 16 -11.64 -14.92 9.92
C PHE A 16 -11.63 -14.26 11.31
N ILE A 17 -12.72 -14.39 12.02
CA ILE A 17 -12.82 -14.17 13.48
C ILE A 17 -12.66 -15.53 14.14
N GLY A 18 -11.61 -15.67 14.95
CA GLY A 18 -11.56 -16.61 16.05
C GLY A 18 -10.96 -17.99 15.77
N ALA A 19 -9.63 -18.12 15.92
CA ALA A 19 -9.02 -19.40 16.31
C ALA A 19 -7.80 -19.14 17.24
N PRO A 20 -7.46 -20.04 18.15
CA PRO A 20 -6.46 -19.80 19.18
C PRO A 20 -5.05 -19.72 18.62
N LEU A 21 -4.24 -18.85 19.20
CA LEU A 21 -2.80 -18.74 18.97
C LEU A 21 -2.11 -20.09 19.21
N ASN A 22 -1.80 -20.79 18.15
CA ASN A 22 -0.81 -21.86 18.21
C ASN A 22 0.56 -21.23 18.00
N ILE A 23 1.40 -21.27 19.03
CA ILE A 23 2.83 -20.98 18.94
C ILE A 23 3.42 -22.02 18.00
N VAL A 24 3.74 -21.62 16.77
CA VAL A 24 4.49 -22.46 15.86
C VAL A 24 5.92 -22.54 16.41
N GLN A 25 6.31 -23.69 16.95
CA GLN A 25 7.72 -24.00 17.15
C GLN A 25 8.39 -24.03 15.78
N ALA A 26 9.58 -23.43 15.68
CA ALA A 26 10.45 -23.56 14.52
C ALA A 26 10.57 -25.05 14.16
N GLN A 27 10.07 -25.45 13.00
CA GLN A 27 10.32 -26.78 12.47
C GLN A 27 11.80 -26.85 12.17
N ASN A 28 12.49 -27.87 12.72
CA ASN A 28 13.80 -28.27 12.24
C ASN A 28 13.66 -28.51 10.73
N THR A 29 14.35 -27.75 9.92
CA THR A 29 14.32 -27.92 8.48
C THR A 29 15.00 -29.25 8.15
N ILE A 30 14.40 -30.07 7.27
CA ILE A 30 14.94 -31.35 6.83
C ILE A 30 16.34 -31.18 6.25
N SER A 31 16.63 -30.02 5.68
CA SER A 31 17.93 -29.59 5.17
C SER A 31 19.09 -29.52 6.19
N ASP A 32 18.83 -29.60 7.48
CA ASP A 32 19.90 -29.55 8.50
C ASP A 32 20.87 -30.72 8.47
N THR A 33 20.54 -31.80 7.75
CA THR A 33 21.37 -33.01 7.65
C THR A 33 21.88 -33.32 6.26
N ILE A 34 21.27 -32.75 5.24
CA ILE A 34 21.52 -33.04 3.82
C ILE A 34 21.47 -31.73 3.02
N ASN A 35 22.38 -31.57 2.11
CA ASN A 35 22.45 -30.49 1.12
C ASN A 35 22.21 -31.06 -0.28
N ILE A 36 21.26 -30.51 -1.02
CA ILE A 36 21.00 -30.90 -2.40
C ILE A 36 21.96 -30.15 -3.34
N LEU A 37 22.70 -30.91 -4.12
CA LEU A 37 23.66 -30.36 -5.07
C LEU A 37 23.06 -30.10 -6.45
N HIS A 38 22.00 -30.81 -6.83
CA HIS A 38 21.32 -30.64 -8.12
C HIS A 38 19.97 -31.38 -8.19
N TYR A 39 18.97 -30.75 -8.83
CA TYR A 39 17.74 -31.42 -9.26
C TYR A 39 17.71 -31.60 -10.77
N THR A 40 17.50 -32.84 -11.24
CA THR A 40 17.18 -33.13 -12.66
C THR A 40 15.74 -33.62 -12.74
N ILE A 41 14.84 -32.79 -13.27
CA ILE A 41 13.40 -33.05 -13.37
C ILE A 41 13.09 -33.47 -14.79
N LYS A 42 12.73 -34.74 -15.01
CA LYS A 42 12.34 -35.27 -16.32
C LYS A 42 10.88 -35.68 -16.31
N LEU A 43 10.03 -34.88 -16.92
CA LEU A 43 8.59 -35.08 -16.91
C LEU A 43 8.00 -35.11 -18.33
N ASN A 44 7.09 -36.04 -18.56
CA ASN A 44 6.16 -36.05 -19.68
C ASN A 44 4.84 -35.37 -19.26
N ILE A 45 4.52 -34.25 -19.87
CA ILE A 45 3.33 -33.42 -19.57
C ILE A 45 2.51 -33.31 -20.86
N THR A 46 1.81 -34.37 -21.17
CA THR A 46 1.03 -34.53 -22.43
C THR A 46 -0.44 -34.83 -22.18
N ASP A 47 -0.81 -35.23 -20.98
CA ASP A 47 -2.18 -35.56 -20.61
C ASP A 47 -2.92 -34.37 -19.99
N PHE A 48 -3.56 -33.61 -20.86
CA PHE A 48 -4.44 -32.48 -20.50
C PHE A 48 -5.89 -32.91 -20.29
N THR A 49 -6.16 -34.22 -20.29
CA THR A 49 -7.52 -34.74 -20.08
C THR A 49 -7.70 -35.13 -18.62
N THR A 50 -6.71 -35.80 -18.06
CA THR A 50 -6.71 -36.21 -16.64
C THR A 50 -5.81 -35.31 -15.77
N ASP A 51 -5.13 -34.32 -16.41
CA ASP A 51 -4.20 -33.40 -15.73
C ASP A 51 -3.04 -34.13 -15.05
N THR A 52 -2.54 -35.19 -15.68
CA THR A 52 -1.53 -36.08 -15.10
C THR A 52 -0.15 -35.79 -15.65
N ILE A 53 0.83 -35.69 -14.75
CA ILE A 53 2.25 -35.68 -15.06
C ILE A 53 2.85 -37.06 -14.81
N ARG A 54 3.91 -37.42 -15.56
CA ARG A 54 4.62 -38.69 -15.40
C ARG A 54 6.09 -38.51 -15.70
N GLY A 55 6.96 -39.07 -14.85
CA GLY A 55 8.38 -39.05 -15.09
C GLY A 55 9.16 -39.29 -13.82
N GLY A 56 10.24 -38.59 -13.62
CA GLY A 56 11.07 -38.73 -12.43
C GLY A 56 11.92 -37.51 -12.14
N THR A 57 12.35 -37.41 -10.91
CA THR A 57 13.35 -36.43 -10.44
C THR A 57 14.58 -37.18 -9.93
N THR A 58 15.73 -36.82 -10.44
CA THR A 58 17.02 -37.28 -9.89
C THR A 58 17.57 -36.19 -9.01
N LEU A 59 17.83 -36.54 -7.75
CA LEU A 59 18.45 -35.67 -6.76
C LEU A 59 19.91 -36.10 -6.57
N LYS A 60 20.84 -35.17 -6.78
CA LYS A 60 22.22 -35.32 -6.36
C LYS A 60 22.39 -34.60 -5.04
N PHE A 61 22.94 -35.27 -4.02
CA PHE A 61 23.06 -34.70 -2.68
C PHE A 61 24.30 -35.14 -1.94
N THR A 62 24.58 -34.46 -0.83
CA THR A 62 25.66 -34.75 0.11
C THR A 62 25.18 -34.60 1.55
N PRO A 63 25.56 -35.47 2.48
CA PRO A 63 25.29 -35.23 3.90
C PRO A 63 26.14 -34.06 4.44
N VAL A 64 25.52 -33.27 5.35
CA VAL A 64 26.24 -32.25 6.13
C VAL A 64 26.56 -32.74 7.55
N VAL A 65 26.08 -33.93 7.90
CA VAL A 65 26.41 -34.67 9.13
C VAL A 65 26.83 -36.12 8.80
N ASN A 66 27.53 -36.76 9.74
CA ASN A 66 27.90 -38.18 9.56
C ASN A 66 26.73 -39.10 9.97
N GLY A 67 26.69 -40.30 9.37
CA GLY A 67 25.78 -41.35 9.77
C GLY A 67 24.37 -41.25 9.17
N VAL A 68 24.20 -40.56 8.05
CA VAL A 68 22.91 -40.44 7.37
C VAL A 68 22.56 -41.79 6.68
N THR A 69 21.35 -42.27 6.97
CA THR A 69 20.83 -43.58 6.46
C THR A 69 19.53 -43.43 5.67
N SER A 70 18.97 -42.24 5.65
CA SER A 70 17.71 -41.98 4.95
C SER A 70 17.70 -40.59 4.32
N LEU A 71 16.90 -40.41 3.25
CA LEU A 71 16.66 -39.16 2.56
C LEU A 71 15.15 -38.85 2.70
N PRO A 72 14.75 -37.91 3.53
CA PRO A 72 13.38 -37.43 3.59
C PRO A 72 13.14 -36.37 2.52
N LEU A 73 12.01 -36.46 1.81
CA LEU A 73 11.62 -35.51 0.76
C LEU A 73 10.15 -35.15 0.88
N ASP A 74 9.81 -33.90 0.69
CA ASP A 74 8.43 -33.44 0.54
C ASP A 74 7.95 -33.80 -0.87
N LEU A 75 6.75 -34.40 -0.96
CA LEU A 75 6.07 -34.71 -2.22
C LEU A 75 4.58 -34.89 -1.94
N LEU A 76 3.69 -34.24 -2.70
CA LEU A 76 2.25 -34.28 -2.43
C LEU A 76 1.51 -35.20 -3.40
N HIS A 77 0.81 -36.22 -2.81
CA HIS A 77 -0.22 -37.01 -3.49
C HIS A 77 0.17 -37.60 -4.85
N MET A 78 1.43 -38.02 -5.01
CA MET A 78 1.91 -38.72 -6.21
C MET A 78 1.97 -40.21 -5.98
N THR A 79 1.81 -41.00 -7.01
CA THR A 79 2.09 -42.44 -7.01
C THR A 79 3.55 -42.65 -7.29
N ILE A 80 4.29 -43.31 -6.40
CA ILE A 80 5.69 -43.67 -6.61
C ILE A 80 5.78 -44.92 -7.44
N ASP A 81 6.40 -44.86 -8.60
CA ASP A 81 6.61 -45.99 -9.51
C ASP A 81 7.85 -46.83 -9.10
N SER A 82 8.96 -46.13 -8.78
CA SER A 82 10.19 -46.78 -8.29
C SER A 82 11.17 -45.73 -7.76
N ILE A 83 12.08 -46.15 -6.91
CA ILE A 83 13.20 -45.35 -6.44
C ILE A 83 14.49 -46.18 -6.60
N SER A 84 15.55 -45.55 -7.16
CA SER A 84 16.81 -46.22 -7.36
C SER A 84 18.02 -45.29 -7.18
N ASP A 85 19.16 -45.84 -6.79
CA ASP A 85 20.43 -45.17 -6.69
C ASP A 85 21.39 -45.47 -7.90
N GLY A 86 20.81 -46.04 -8.99
CA GLY A 86 21.55 -46.47 -10.17
C GLY A 86 22.15 -47.87 -10.04
N THR A 87 22.29 -48.41 -8.82
CA THR A 87 22.77 -49.78 -8.56
C THR A 87 21.64 -50.77 -8.23
N GLY A 88 20.55 -50.28 -7.67
CA GLY A 88 19.41 -51.06 -7.27
C GLY A 88 18.17 -50.27 -6.95
N ILE A 89 17.07 -51.00 -6.64
CA ILE A 89 15.82 -50.38 -6.13
C ILE A 89 15.95 -50.20 -4.64
N LEU A 90 15.58 -49.01 -4.15
CA LEU A 90 15.61 -48.66 -2.74
C LEU A 90 14.26 -48.84 -2.06
N PHE A 91 14.31 -49.16 -0.76
CA PHE A 91 13.11 -49.18 0.08
C PHE A 91 12.72 -47.74 0.46
N TYR A 92 11.43 -47.52 0.58
CA TYR A 92 10.87 -46.25 1.00
C TYR A 92 9.58 -46.42 1.79
N SER A 93 9.20 -45.39 2.53
CA SER A 93 7.85 -45.17 3.03
C SER A 93 7.31 -43.83 2.50
N TYR A 94 6.03 -43.76 2.24
CA TYR A 94 5.38 -42.56 1.71
C TYR A 94 3.97 -42.45 2.30
N ASP A 95 3.62 -41.29 2.85
CA ASP A 95 2.31 -41.03 3.47
C ASP A 95 1.49 -39.99 2.70
N ASP A 96 1.76 -39.81 1.38
CA ASP A 96 1.17 -38.81 0.51
C ASP A 96 1.67 -37.37 0.74
N THR A 97 2.56 -37.12 1.72
CA THR A 97 3.18 -35.82 2.01
C THR A 97 4.68 -35.93 2.18
N LEU A 98 5.16 -36.92 2.91
CA LEU A 98 6.57 -37.16 3.20
C LEU A 98 7.01 -38.50 2.60
N LEU A 99 7.99 -38.42 1.73
CA LEU A 99 8.69 -39.57 1.15
C LEU A 99 10.01 -39.80 1.88
N LEU A 100 10.11 -40.89 2.64
CA LEU A 100 11.34 -41.28 3.32
C LEU A 100 12.01 -42.42 2.56
N VAL A 101 13.16 -42.13 1.94
CA VAL A 101 13.95 -43.11 1.17
C VAL A 101 15.04 -43.69 2.06
N SER A 102 15.12 -45.04 2.17
CA SER A 102 16.21 -45.73 2.85
C SER A 102 17.43 -45.84 1.94
N LEU A 103 18.53 -45.28 2.36
CA LEU A 103 19.80 -45.33 1.60
C LEU A 103 20.39 -46.75 1.64
N ALA A 104 21.11 -47.16 0.56
CA ALA A 104 21.75 -48.48 0.46
C ALA A 104 22.85 -48.68 1.53
N GLY A 105 23.40 -47.63 2.09
CA GLY A 105 24.40 -47.66 3.14
C GLY A 105 24.42 -46.37 3.96
N VAL A 106 25.29 -46.34 4.99
CA VAL A 106 25.49 -45.14 5.81
C VAL A 106 26.34 -44.15 5.01
N MET A 107 25.87 -42.90 4.92
CA MET A 107 26.60 -41.80 4.29
C MET A 107 27.16 -40.83 5.33
N ASN A 108 28.33 -40.27 5.03
CA ASN A 108 29.06 -39.36 5.90
C ASN A 108 29.42 -38.08 5.15
N ILE A 109 29.86 -37.05 5.87
CA ILE A 109 30.31 -35.79 5.30
C ILE A 109 31.38 -36.09 4.22
N GLY A 110 31.20 -35.55 3.00
CA GLY A 110 32.06 -35.75 1.84
C GLY A 110 31.58 -36.84 0.87
N ASP A 111 30.64 -37.70 1.29
CA ASP A 111 30.00 -38.64 0.37
C ASP A 111 29.00 -37.89 -0.53
N THR A 112 28.75 -38.41 -1.74
CA THR A 112 27.73 -37.93 -2.65
C THR A 112 26.94 -39.11 -3.23
N ALA A 113 25.67 -38.91 -3.46
CA ALA A 113 24.81 -39.89 -4.13
C ALA A 113 23.84 -39.24 -5.08
N ASP A 114 23.40 -40.02 -6.09
CA ASP A 114 22.29 -39.70 -6.96
C ASP A 114 21.14 -40.65 -6.66
N ILE A 115 19.95 -40.12 -6.39
CA ILE A 115 18.73 -40.91 -6.22
C ILE A 115 17.68 -40.45 -7.22
N ALA A 116 17.18 -41.39 -8.03
CA ALA A 116 16.10 -41.16 -8.99
C ALA A 116 14.78 -41.67 -8.38
N VAL A 117 13.83 -40.78 -8.23
CA VAL A 117 12.44 -41.06 -7.84
C VAL A 117 11.59 -40.97 -9.09
N TRP A 118 10.97 -42.09 -9.50
CA TRP A 118 10.01 -42.15 -10.62
C TRP A 118 8.60 -42.15 -10.05
N TYR A 119 7.74 -41.29 -10.62
CA TYR A 119 6.38 -41.09 -10.11
C TYR A 119 5.44 -40.60 -11.21
N HIS A 120 4.15 -40.69 -10.92
CA HIS A 120 3.08 -40.10 -11.72
C HIS A 120 1.92 -39.67 -10.82
N GLY A 121 1.12 -38.74 -11.30
CA GLY A 121 -0.09 -38.31 -10.58
C GLY A 121 -0.62 -37.00 -11.10
N LYS A 122 -1.72 -36.57 -10.51
CA LYS A 122 -2.29 -35.24 -10.72
C LYS A 122 -1.73 -34.28 -9.68
N PRO A 123 -0.93 -33.27 -10.09
CA PRO A 123 -0.42 -32.27 -9.16
C PRO A 123 -1.56 -31.49 -8.47
N GLN A 124 -1.31 -31.07 -7.26
CA GLN A 124 -2.28 -30.37 -6.44
C GLN A 124 -2.28 -28.86 -6.70
N LEU A 125 -3.41 -28.22 -6.41
CA LEU A 125 -3.55 -26.79 -6.23
C LEU A 125 -3.55 -26.47 -4.74
N ASP A 126 -3.34 -25.19 -4.40
CA ASP A 126 -3.45 -24.69 -3.03
C ASP A 126 -4.80 -25.11 -2.40
N PRO A 127 -4.79 -25.77 -1.23
CA PRO A 127 -5.99 -26.38 -0.66
C PRO A 127 -7.01 -25.38 -0.05
N GLY A 128 -6.69 -24.10 -0.01
CA GLY A 128 -7.51 -23.12 0.67
C GLY A 128 -8.70 -22.58 -0.13
N PRO A 129 -9.50 -21.70 0.50
CA PRO A 129 -10.62 -21.05 -0.16
C PRO A 129 -10.18 -20.08 -1.26
N THR A 130 -9.00 -19.51 -1.13
CA THR A 130 -8.33 -18.73 -2.18
C THR A 130 -7.31 -19.66 -2.81
N ILE A 131 -7.63 -20.19 -3.98
CA ILE A 131 -6.71 -21.06 -4.72
C ILE A 131 -5.62 -20.17 -5.33
N TRP A 132 -4.48 -20.06 -4.66
CA TRP A 132 -3.30 -19.38 -5.15
C TRP A 132 -2.08 -20.27 -4.95
N GLY A 133 -1.54 -20.78 -6.07
CA GLY A 133 -0.40 -21.69 -6.05
C GLY A 133 -0.73 -23.12 -6.50
N GLY A 134 0.32 -23.91 -6.69
CA GLY A 134 0.25 -25.28 -7.18
C GLY A 134 0.52 -25.41 -8.67
N PHE A 135 0.09 -26.51 -9.26
CA PHE A 135 0.31 -26.81 -10.68
C PHE A 135 -1.03 -26.85 -11.42
N TYR A 136 -1.20 -25.97 -12.37
CA TYR A 136 -2.44 -25.74 -13.09
C TYR A 136 -2.47 -26.42 -14.45
N PHE A 137 -3.60 -27.04 -14.79
CA PHE A 137 -3.98 -27.39 -16.14
C PHE A 137 -5.23 -26.58 -16.51
N GLN A 138 -5.10 -25.62 -17.40
CA GLN A 138 -6.17 -24.67 -17.70
C GLN A 138 -6.17 -24.26 -19.16
N THR A 139 -7.27 -24.56 -19.91
CA THR A 139 -7.52 -24.05 -21.28
C THR A 139 -6.31 -24.20 -22.22
N GLY A 140 -5.66 -25.39 -22.19
CA GLY A 140 -4.53 -25.70 -23.07
C GLY A 140 -3.16 -25.26 -22.52
N TYR A 141 -3.10 -24.70 -21.32
CA TYR A 141 -1.88 -24.40 -20.57
C TYR A 141 -1.65 -25.47 -19.49
N ALA A 142 -0.37 -25.71 -19.19
CA ALA A 142 0.07 -26.35 -17.96
C ALA A 142 1.20 -25.50 -17.39
N TYR A 143 1.09 -25.08 -16.13
CA TYR A 143 2.08 -24.21 -15.46
C TYR A 143 1.97 -24.35 -13.95
N ASN A 144 3.06 -24.07 -13.24
CA ASN A 144 3.03 -23.99 -11.79
C ASN A 144 3.16 -22.55 -11.28
N LEU A 145 2.67 -22.33 -10.06
CA LEU A 145 2.98 -21.20 -9.19
C LEU A 145 3.58 -21.78 -7.92
N GLY A 146 4.80 -21.39 -7.59
CA GLY A 146 5.66 -22.10 -6.63
C GLY A 146 5.33 -21.83 -5.17
N VAL A 147 4.40 -20.93 -4.83
CA VAL A 147 3.96 -20.65 -3.47
C VAL A 147 2.54 -21.14 -3.23
N SER A 148 2.12 -21.24 -1.97
CA SER A 148 0.76 -21.50 -1.51
C SER A 148 0.43 -20.55 -0.38
N PHE A 149 -0.75 -19.95 -0.40
CA PHE A 149 -1.19 -19.06 0.68
C PHE A 149 -1.67 -19.83 1.91
N ASN A 150 -2.02 -21.11 1.75
CA ASN A 150 -2.65 -21.90 2.81
C ASN A 150 -1.77 -23.04 3.34
N SER A 151 -0.72 -23.45 2.62
CA SER A 151 0.18 -24.51 3.07
C SER A 151 1.26 -23.95 4.01
N ALA A 152 1.69 -24.75 4.98
CA ALA A 152 2.78 -24.42 5.89
C ALA A 152 4.03 -24.01 5.10
N ASN A 153 4.77 -23.03 5.62
CA ASN A 153 5.96 -22.37 5.07
C ASN A 153 5.80 -21.71 3.68
N HIS A 154 4.60 -21.68 3.11
CA HIS A 154 4.27 -21.09 1.81
C HIS A 154 5.02 -21.66 0.59
N CYS A 155 6.09 -22.44 0.70
CA CYS A 155 6.72 -23.11 -0.44
C CYS A 155 5.82 -24.23 -0.97
N PHE A 156 5.75 -24.39 -2.29
CA PHE A 156 4.85 -25.35 -2.92
C PHE A 156 5.45 -26.05 -4.16
N GLY A 157 6.78 -26.22 -4.20
CA GLY A 157 7.48 -27.03 -5.21
C GLY A 157 7.16 -28.50 -5.12
N ARG A 158 6.87 -29.01 -3.93
CA ARG A 158 6.50 -30.40 -3.63
C ARG A 158 5.26 -30.92 -4.34
N VAL A 159 4.49 -30.08 -5.01
CA VAL A 159 3.30 -30.49 -5.77
C VAL A 159 3.64 -31.19 -7.08
N PHE A 160 4.84 -31.05 -7.61
CA PHE A 160 5.21 -31.63 -8.90
C PHE A 160 6.55 -32.38 -8.93
N HIS A 161 7.38 -32.23 -7.89
CA HIS A 161 8.63 -33.00 -7.74
C HIS A 161 9.03 -33.21 -6.27
N PRO A 162 9.69 -34.33 -5.93
CA PRO A 162 10.24 -34.54 -4.59
C PRO A 162 11.36 -33.57 -4.31
N CYS A 163 11.34 -32.90 -3.15
CA CYS A 163 12.28 -31.84 -2.81
C CYS A 163 12.35 -31.54 -1.30
N PHE A 164 13.26 -30.67 -0.89
CA PHE A 164 13.21 -29.97 0.37
C PHE A 164 12.50 -28.64 0.17
N ASP A 165 11.22 -28.59 0.55
CA ASP A 165 10.33 -27.49 0.17
C ASP A 165 10.33 -26.34 1.21
N ASN A 166 11.39 -25.52 1.19
CA ASN A 166 11.59 -24.39 2.07
C ASN A 166 12.31 -23.23 1.37
N PHE A 167 12.48 -22.08 2.05
CA PHE A 167 13.16 -20.90 1.50
C PHE A 167 14.68 -20.95 1.55
N VAL A 168 15.24 -21.85 2.34
CA VAL A 168 16.68 -21.90 2.68
C VAL A 168 17.45 -22.83 1.76
N GLU A 169 16.89 -24.01 1.51
CA GLU A 169 17.55 -25.02 0.66
C GLU A 169 17.55 -24.60 -0.80
N ARG A 170 18.71 -24.55 -1.42
CA ARG A 170 18.91 -24.09 -2.79
C ARG A 170 19.73 -25.08 -3.60
N ALA A 171 19.35 -25.27 -4.85
CA ALA A 171 20.12 -26.08 -5.78
C ALA A 171 20.02 -25.57 -7.22
N PRO A 172 20.97 -25.90 -8.10
CA PRO A 172 20.85 -25.86 -9.55
C PRO A 172 19.79 -26.83 -10.08
N TYR A 173 19.21 -26.50 -11.24
CA TYR A 173 18.15 -27.31 -11.87
C TYR A 173 18.43 -27.63 -13.32
N THR A 174 18.13 -28.87 -13.73
CA THR A 174 17.94 -29.27 -15.13
C THR A 174 16.50 -29.75 -15.32
N PHE A 175 15.76 -29.12 -16.22
CA PHE A 175 14.40 -29.52 -16.61
C PHE A 175 14.42 -30.19 -17.97
N ILE A 176 13.92 -31.43 -18.07
CA ILE A 176 13.77 -32.18 -19.31
C ILE A 176 12.28 -32.46 -19.52
N ILE A 177 11.60 -31.58 -20.25
CA ILE A 177 10.14 -31.59 -20.33
C ILE A 177 9.68 -32.06 -21.70
N GLY A 178 8.91 -33.17 -21.71
CA GLY A 178 8.27 -33.73 -22.86
C GLY A 178 6.84 -33.21 -23.06
N THR A 179 6.53 -32.74 -24.27
CA THR A 179 5.23 -32.18 -24.66
C THR A 179 4.75 -32.73 -26.00
N ASN A 180 3.46 -32.57 -26.31
CA ASN A 180 2.87 -32.97 -27.60
C ASN A 180 1.93 -31.87 -28.14
N GLY A 181 1.32 -32.14 -29.31
CA GLY A 181 0.24 -31.31 -29.86
C GLY A 181 0.63 -29.86 -30.16
N GLY A 182 1.89 -29.60 -30.48
CA GLY A 182 2.41 -28.24 -30.76
C GLY A 182 2.71 -27.39 -29.51
N LYS A 183 2.53 -27.98 -28.32
CA LYS A 183 2.88 -27.30 -27.05
C LYS A 183 4.39 -27.24 -26.83
N ILE A 184 4.83 -26.15 -26.23
CA ILE A 184 6.25 -25.87 -26.00
C ILE A 184 6.44 -25.55 -24.52
N ALA A 185 7.41 -26.23 -23.88
CA ALA A 185 7.77 -26.00 -22.49
C ALA A 185 8.82 -24.90 -22.37
N TYR A 186 8.63 -24.00 -21.40
CA TYR A 186 9.60 -23.01 -20.93
C TYR A 186 9.81 -23.20 -19.44
N CYS A 187 11.08 -23.23 -19.02
CA CYS A 187 11.49 -23.41 -17.63
C CYS A 187 12.55 -22.38 -17.26
N ASN A 188 13.04 -22.42 -16.03
CA ASN A 188 14.18 -21.60 -15.59
C ASN A 188 15.45 -21.87 -16.42
N GLY A 189 16.36 -20.91 -16.47
CA GLY A 189 17.68 -21.04 -17.06
C GLY A 189 17.70 -20.87 -18.59
N LEU A 190 18.68 -21.50 -19.24
CA LEU A 190 18.93 -21.44 -20.68
C LEU A 190 18.50 -22.74 -21.36
N LEU A 191 18.02 -22.59 -22.59
CA LEU A 191 17.66 -23.76 -23.43
C LEU A 191 18.93 -24.46 -23.90
N GLY A 192 19.16 -25.71 -23.42
CA GLY A 192 20.27 -26.56 -23.82
C GLY A 192 19.97 -27.44 -25.04
N ALA A 193 18.77 -28.07 -25.08
CA ALA A 193 18.36 -28.92 -26.18
C ALA A 193 16.85 -28.80 -26.50
N ASP A 194 16.50 -29.01 -27.77
CA ASP A 194 15.15 -29.05 -28.29
C ASP A 194 15.05 -30.16 -29.36
N THR A 195 14.49 -31.31 -28.99
CA THR A 195 14.48 -32.50 -29.84
C THR A 195 13.11 -33.13 -29.91
N THR A 196 12.84 -33.89 -30.96
CA THR A 196 11.60 -34.68 -31.07
C THR A 196 11.96 -36.15 -31.14
N ASP A 197 11.35 -36.97 -30.28
CA ASP A 197 11.60 -38.40 -30.27
C ASP A 197 10.81 -39.16 -31.36
N VAL A 198 11.07 -40.44 -31.43
CA VAL A 198 10.44 -41.33 -32.46
C VAL A 198 8.92 -41.45 -32.31
N ASN A 199 8.38 -41.12 -31.15
CA ASN A 199 6.95 -41.10 -30.87
C ASN A 199 6.31 -39.73 -31.13
N GLY A 200 7.06 -38.74 -31.59
CA GLY A 200 6.59 -37.40 -31.89
C GLY A 200 6.48 -36.50 -30.66
N LEU A 201 7.03 -36.90 -29.52
CA LEU A 201 7.13 -36.04 -28.33
C LEU A 201 8.28 -35.08 -28.48
N ARG A 202 8.01 -33.81 -28.22
CA ARG A 202 9.04 -32.76 -28.21
C ARG A 202 9.62 -32.64 -26.79
N TRP A 203 10.92 -32.87 -26.66
CA TRP A 203 11.67 -32.78 -25.42
C TRP A 203 12.55 -31.55 -25.44
N ARG A 204 12.35 -30.69 -24.42
CA ARG A 204 13.19 -29.50 -24.20
C ARG A 204 13.94 -29.63 -22.90
N THR A 205 15.26 -29.38 -22.97
CA THR A 205 16.15 -29.36 -21.80
C THR A 205 16.49 -27.91 -21.49
N TRP A 206 16.23 -27.51 -20.26
CA TRP A 206 16.56 -26.19 -19.72
C TRP A 206 17.50 -26.38 -18.56
N ASP A 207 18.56 -25.58 -18.49
CA ASP A 207 19.59 -25.67 -17.45
C ASP A 207 19.73 -24.33 -16.73
N LEU A 208 19.61 -24.34 -15.41
CA LEU A 208 19.88 -23.23 -14.52
C LEU A 208 21.00 -23.62 -13.57
N ALA A 209 22.16 -22.98 -13.73
CA ALA A 209 23.34 -23.22 -12.90
C ALA A 209 23.30 -22.49 -11.56
N GLU A 210 22.58 -21.36 -11.51
CA GLU A 210 22.39 -20.56 -10.32
C GLU A 210 21.45 -21.29 -9.36
N PRO A 211 21.82 -21.44 -8.07
CA PRO A 211 20.99 -22.19 -7.13
C PRO A 211 19.78 -21.41 -6.67
N ILE A 212 18.60 -22.02 -6.78
CA ILE A 212 17.32 -21.44 -6.37
C ILE A 212 16.61 -22.32 -5.34
N PRO A 213 15.78 -21.75 -4.43
CA PRO A 213 14.85 -22.51 -3.62
C PRO A 213 13.74 -23.10 -4.49
N THR A 214 13.08 -24.12 -3.98
CA THR A 214 12.10 -24.94 -4.73
C THR A 214 10.91 -24.15 -5.25
N TYR A 215 10.47 -23.13 -4.55
CA TYR A 215 9.33 -22.31 -4.94
C TYR A 215 9.59 -21.49 -6.22
N LEU A 216 10.84 -21.25 -6.56
CA LEU A 216 11.23 -20.54 -7.79
C LEU A 216 11.37 -21.46 -9.02
N ALA A 217 11.28 -22.79 -8.84
CA ALA A 217 11.32 -23.73 -9.96
C ALA A 217 10.06 -23.61 -10.82
N SER A 218 10.21 -23.43 -12.13
CA SER A 218 9.14 -23.06 -13.05
C SER A 218 9.03 -23.98 -14.26
N ILE A 219 7.81 -24.41 -14.53
CA ILE A 219 7.40 -25.07 -15.79
C ILE A 219 6.19 -24.34 -16.34
N SER A 220 6.26 -23.87 -17.59
CA SER A 220 5.14 -23.25 -18.30
C SER A 220 5.01 -23.84 -19.69
N ILE A 221 3.83 -24.36 -20.05
CA ILE A 221 3.57 -25.09 -21.28
C ILE A 221 2.29 -24.55 -21.95
N ALA A 222 2.38 -24.18 -23.20
CA ALA A 222 1.25 -23.88 -24.09
C ALA A 222 1.72 -23.90 -25.55
N ASN A 223 0.83 -23.53 -26.50
CA ASN A 223 1.23 -23.28 -27.88
C ASN A 223 1.97 -21.94 -27.99
N TYR A 224 3.05 -21.84 -27.26
CA TYR A 224 3.82 -20.61 -27.10
C TYR A 224 4.64 -20.23 -28.34
N THR A 225 4.82 -18.94 -28.50
CA THR A 225 5.90 -18.33 -29.28
C THR A 225 6.66 -17.33 -28.41
N GLN A 226 7.80 -16.85 -28.90
CA GLN A 226 8.62 -15.92 -28.11
C GLN A 226 8.89 -14.62 -28.88
N VAL A 227 9.01 -13.55 -28.11
CA VAL A 227 9.54 -12.26 -28.56
C VAL A 227 10.88 -12.08 -27.85
N ASN A 228 11.93 -11.90 -28.63
CA ASN A 228 13.30 -11.87 -28.10
C ASN A 228 13.94 -10.52 -28.36
N TRP A 229 14.66 -10.01 -27.36
CA TRP A 229 15.67 -8.98 -27.51
C TRP A 229 16.79 -9.20 -26.49
N SER A 230 17.64 -8.23 -26.27
CA SER A 230 18.71 -8.32 -25.30
C SER A 230 18.87 -7.03 -24.53
N HIS A 231 19.44 -7.12 -23.36
CA HIS A 231 19.87 -5.99 -22.57
C HIS A 231 21.39 -6.04 -22.41
N THR A 232 22.06 -4.88 -22.43
CA THR A 232 23.46 -4.77 -22.12
C THR A 232 23.60 -4.12 -20.76
N GLY A 233 23.74 -4.97 -19.74
CA GLY A 233 23.89 -4.56 -18.36
C GLY A 233 25.35 -4.43 -17.92
N VAL A 234 25.53 -4.31 -16.59
CA VAL A 234 26.86 -4.11 -15.98
C VAL A 234 27.83 -5.26 -16.25
N ASN A 235 27.37 -6.50 -16.20
CA ASN A 235 28.18 -7.70 -16.38
C ASN A 235 28.21 -8.21 -17.84
N GLY A 236 27.67 -7.48 -18.80
CA GLY A 236 27.61 -7.86 -20.21
C GLY A 236 26.19 -7.99 -20.75
N THR A 237 26.08 -8.56 -21.96
CA THR A 237 24.80 -8.68 -22.65
C THR A 237 24.15 -10.02 -22.35
N TYR A 238 22.87 -9.99 -21.97
CA TYR A 238 22.05 -11.18 -21.74
C TYR A 238 20.73 -11.12 -22.49
N PRO A 239 20.14 -12.28 -22.84
CA PRO A 239 18.87 -12.32 -23.58
C PRO A 239 17.67 -11.98 -22.71
N ILE A 240 16.67 -11.35 -23.33
CA ILE A 240 15.32 -11.18 -22.81
C ILE A 240 14.39 -12.03 -23.67
N ILE A 241 13.66 -12.95 -23.02
CA ILE A 241 12.76 -13.88 -23.69
C ILE A 241 11.34 -13.68 -23.11
N LEU A 242 10.49 -13.03 -23.89
CA LEU A 242 9.07 -12.91 -23.55
C LEU A 242 8.28 -13.99 -24.28
N THR A 243 7.50 -14.77 -23.54
CA THR A 243 6.81 -15.96 -24.02
C THR A 243 5.30 -15.79 -23.90
N ALA A 244 4.58 -15.94 -24.99
CA ALA A 244 3.12 -15.77 -25.08
C ALA A 244 2.50 -16.65 -26.17
N LEU A 245 1.17 -16.74 -26.22
CA LEU A 245 0.52 -17.24 -27.45
C LEU A 245 0.77 -16.26 -28.60
N PRO A 246 0.76 -16.73 -29.87
CA PRO A 246 0.95 -15.86 -31.03
C PRO A 246 0.02 -14.64 -31.08
N SER A 247 -1.22 -14.78 -30.59
CA SER A 247 -2.21 -13.70 -30.48
C SER A 247 -1.84 -12.60 -29.49
N ASP A 248 -1.04 -12.91 -28.47
CA ASP A 248 -0.80 -12.04 -27.33
C ASP A 248 0.55 -11.30 -27.44
N THR A 249 1.40 -11.67 -28.39
CA THR A 249 2.77 -11.13 -28.55
C THR A 249 2.83 -9.63 -28.80
N THR A 250 1.91 -9.08 -29.57
CA THR A 250 1.85 -7.66 -29.87
C THR A 250 1.56 -6.85 -28.61
N ASN A 251 0.56 -7.25 -27.85
CA ASN A 251 0.20 -6.61 -26.60
C ASN A 251 1.30 -6.75 -25.57
N MET A 252 1.88 -7.94 -25.43
CA MET A 252 2.98 -8.19 -24.51
C MET A 252 4.15 -7.24 -24.81
N LYS A 253 4.56 -7.14 -26.10
CA LYS A 253 5.63 -6.26 -26.50
C LYS A 253 5.38 -4.78 -26.16
N ALA A 254 4.13 -4.32 -26.35
CA ALA A 254 3.75 -2.94 -26.03
C ALA A 254 3.69 -2.68 -24.51
N SER A 255 3.20 -3.63 -23.72
CA SER A 255 3.16 -3.51 -22.26
C SER A 255 4.53 -3.56 -21.60
N PHE A 256 5.53 -4.16 -22.26
CA PHE A 256 6.88 -4.36 -21.73
C PHE A 256 7.91 -3.38 -22.32
N ILE A 257 7.47 -2.25 -22.88
CA ILE A 257 8.35 -1.30 -23.55
C ILE A 257 9.44 -0.72 -22.62
N HIS A 258 9.14 -0.55 -21.33
CA HIS A 258 10.05 -0.03 -20.31
C HIS A 258 10.81 -1.14 -19.54
N LEU A 259 10.82 -2.39 -20.03
CA LEU A 259 11.56 -3.46 -19.36
C LEU A 259 13.07 -3.19 -19.30
N ASN A 260 13.65 -2.62 -20.36
CA ASN A 260 15.06 -2.23 -20.34
C ASN A 260 15.32 -1.06 -19.38
N ASP A 261 14.39 -0.10 -19.26
CA ASP A 261 14.49 1.00 -18.30
C ASP A 261 14.45 0.48 -16.85
N ALA A 262 13.64 -0.57 -16.59
CA ALA A 262 13.60 -1.22 -15.28
C ALA A 262 14.94 -1.92 -14.96
N LEU A 263 15.52 -2.62 -15.93
CA LEU A 263 16.86 -3.22 -15.79
C LEU A 263 17.94 -2.17 -15.52
N ASP A 264 17.96 -1.08 -16.29
CA ASP A 264 18.89 0.03 -16.08
C ASP A 264 18.76 0.64 -14.68
N ALA A 265 17.52 0.86 -14.24
CA ALA A 265 17.23 1.37 -12.90
C ALA A 265 17.77 0.43 -11.82
N PHE A 266 17.45 -0.85 -11.91
CA PHE A 266 17.80 -1.84 -10.87
C PHE A 266 19.28 -2.17 -10.87
N GLU A 267 19.92 -2.35 -12.02
CA GLU A 267 21.39 -2.55 -12.06
C GLU A 267 22.16 -1.32 -11.53
N THR A 268 21.68 -0.12 -11.85
CA THR A 268 22.26 1.12 -11.33
C THR A 268 22.10 1.25 -9.82
N ARG A 269 20.96 0.82 -9.25
CA ARG A 269 20.62 1.00 -7.84
C ARG A 269 20.98 -0.17 -6.96
N PHE A 270 20.82 -1.41 -7.45
CA PHE A 270 20.96 -2.64 -6.66
C PHE A 270 22.24 -3.41 -6.99
N GLY A 271 22.85 -3.17 -8.14
CA GLY A 271 24.03 -3.89 -8.62
C GLY A 271 23.71 -4.81 -9.78
N PRO A 272 24.73 -5.45 -10.36
CA PRO A 272 24.62 -6.18 -11.63
C PRO A 272 23.59 -7.31 -11.56
N TYR A 273 22.89 -7.52 -12.67
CA TYR A 273 22.00 -8.66 -12.86
C TYR A 273 22.81 -9.97 -12.87
N GLN A 274 22.43 -10.94 -12.04
CA GLN A 274 23.22 -12.16 -11.79
C GLN A 274 22.71 -13.39 -12.54
N TRP A 275 21.61 -13.28 -13.26
CA TRP A 275 20.93 -14.39 -13.91
C TRP A 275 21.29 -14.48 -15.39
N PRO A 276 21.22 -15.69 -16.02
CA PRO A 276 21.65 -15.89 -17.40
C PRO A 276 20.70 -15.27 -18.45
N ARG A 277 19.47 -14.96 -18.07
CA ARG A 277 18.46 -14.28 -18.92
C ARG A 277 17.37 -13.64 -18.08
N VAL A 278 16.66 -12.70 -18.68
CA VAL A 278 15.33 -12.26 -18.22
C VAL A 278 14.26 -13.04 -19.00
N GLY A 279 13.30 -13.61 -18.30
CA GLY A 279 12.21 -14.36 -18.93
C GLY A 279 10.87 -14.08 -18.29
N TYR A 280 9.86 -13.85 -19.13
CA TYR A 280 8.45 -13.74 -18.74
C TYR A 280 7.62 -14.69 -19.56
N CYS A 281 6.72 -15.40 -18.91
CA CYS A 281 5.81 -16.35 -19.57
C CYS A 281 4.36 -15.96 -19.23
N LEU A 282 3.55 -15.64 -20.26
CA LEU A 282 2.15 -15.27 -20.04
C LEU A 282 1.33 -16.51 -19.71
N VAL A 283 0.66 -16.48 -18.55
CA VAL A 283 -0.22 -17.54 -18.05
C VAL A 283 -1.65 -17.01 -17.86
N PRO A 284 -2.69 -17.88 -17.94
CA PRO A 284 -4.08 -17.46 -17.78
C PRO A 284 -4.51 -17.29 -16.32
N PHE A 285 -3.60 -17.12 -15.40
CA PHE A 285 -3.84 -16.79 -14.00
C PHE A 285 -3.97 -15.28 -13.83
N ASN A 286 -4.94 -14.80 -13.05
CA ASN A 286 -5.27 -13.36 -12.97
C ASN A 286 -5.26 -12.79 -11.54
N SER A 287 -4.77 -13.56 -10.56
CA SER A 287 -4.78 -13.13 -9.14
C SER A 287 -3.39 -12.80 -8.60
N GLY A 288 -2.47 -12.40 -9.45
CA GLY A 288 -1.08 -12.09 -9.15
C GLY A 288 -0.13 -12.66 -10.19
N ALA A 289 1.15 -12.39 -10.06
CA ALA A 289 2.21 -13.00 -10.85
C ALA A 289 3.11 -13.85 -9.94
N MET A 290 4.12 -14.51 -10.50
CA MET A 290 5.07 -15.32 -9.72
C MET A 290 6.47 -15.11 -10.28
N GLU A 291 7.35 -14.66 -9.43
CA GLU A 291 8.70 -14.20 -9.70
C GLU A 291 9.71 -15.26 -10.11
N HIS A 292 9.27 -16.46 -10.51
CA HIS A 292 10.17 -17.56 -10.83
C HIS A 292 11.45 -17.11 -11.54
N ALA A 293 12.59 -17.41 -10.96
CA ALA A 293 13.90 -17.01 -11.47
C ALA A 293 14.05 -17.29 -12.97
N THR A 294 14.28 -16.26 -13.76
CA THR A 294 14.45 -16.32 -15.24
C THR A 294 13.23 -16.78 -16.05
N ASN A 295 12.08 -17.11 -15.43
CA ASN A 295 10.87 -17.53 -16.12
C ASN A 295 9.58 -17.08 -15.39
N ILE A 296 9.48 -15.77 -15.14
CA ILE A 296 8.37 -15.14 -14.40
C ILE A 296 7.03 -15.54 -15.01
N SER A 297 6.15 -16.12 -14.19
CA SER A 297 4.77 -16.42 -14.60
C SER A 297 3.91 -15.16 -14.47
N TYR A 298 3.56 -14.55 -15.61
CA TYR A 298 2.91 -13.25 -15.65
C TYR A 298 1.47 -13.35 -16.19
N PRO A 299 0.47 -12.71 -15.55
CA PRO A 299 -0.91 -12.76 -16.01
C PRO A 299 -1.08 -12.16 -17.42
N LYS A 300 -1.58 -12.96 -18.35
CA LYS A 300 -1.82 -12.48 -19.73
C LYS A 300 -2.77 -11.28 -19.79
N ALA A 301 -3.70 -11.16 -18.83
CA ALA A 301 -4.63 -10.03 -18.75
C ALA A 301 -3.95 -8.68 -18.48
N LEU A 302 -2.77 -8.68 -17.83
CA LEU A 302 -2.01 -7.48 -17.53
C LEU A 302 -1.14 -7.05 -18.73
N ALA A 303 -0.76 -7.98 -19.61
CA ALA A 303 -0.05 -7.69 -20.85
C ALA A 303 -1.03 -7.28 -21.98
N ASN A 304 -1.81 -6.24 -21.74
CA ASN A 304 -2.96 -5.82 -22.56
C ASN A 304 -2.64 -4.78 -23.64
N GLY A 305 -1.37 -4.44 -23.82
CA GLY A 305 -0.90 -3.43 -24.76
C GLY A 305 -0.83 -2.01 -24.22
N SER A 306 -1.16 -1.82 -22.92
CA SER A 306 -1.02 -0.53 -22.23
C SER A 306 0.08 -0.58 -21.15
N LEU A 307 0.47 0.60 -20.63
CA LEU A 307 1.44 0.73 -19.55
C LEU A 307 0.77 0.75 -18.16
N THR A 308 -0.52 0.39 -18.08
CA THR A 308 -1.28 0.48 -16.82
C THR A 308 -0.71 -0.42 -15.71
N TYR A 309 -0.04 -1.50 -16.08
CA TYR A 309 0.48 -2.53 -15.19
C TYR A 309 2.01 -2.70 -15.29
N GLU A 310 2.72 -1.68 -15.78
CA GLU A 310 4.18 -1.74 -15.90
C GLU A 310 4.90 -1.78 -14.55
N ASP A 311 4.27 -1.26 -13.50
CA ASP A 311 4.73 -1.38 -12.12
C ASP A 311 4.77 -2.85 -11.66
N ILE A 312 3.78 -3.67 -12.02
CA ILE A 312 3.79 -5.12 -11.74
C ILE A 312 4.91 -5.82 -12.51
N MET A 313 5.16 -5.43 -13.76
CA MET A 313 6.31 -5.94 -14.51
C MET A 313 7.64 -5.62 -13.80
N ALA A 314 7.79 -4.40 -13.30
CA ALA A 314 8.98 -3.98 -12.57
C ALA A 314 9.09 -4.66 -11.18
N HIS A 315 7.97 -4.88 -10.48
CA HIS A 315 7.87 -5.62 -9.23
C HIS A 315 8.46 -7.03 -9.41
N GLU A 316 7.90 -7.81 -10.34
CA GLU A 316 8.34 -9.18 -10.59
C GLU A 316 9.81 -9.27 -11.04
N LEU A 317 10.25 -8.29 -11.84
CA LEU A 317 11.68 -8.24 -12.22
C LEU A 317 12.59 -7.99 -11.02
N SER A 318 12.15 -7.13 -10.09
CA SER A 318 12.99 -6.73 -8.96
C SER A 318 13.24 -7.87 -7.96
N HIS A 319 12.35 -8.86 -7.94
CA HIS A 319 12.55 -10.07 -7.17
C HIS A 319 13.83 -10.81 -7.55
N HIS A 320 14.32 -10.68 -8.78
CA HIS A 320 15.59 -11.23 -9.18
C HIS A 320 16.78 -10.66 -8.37
N TRP A 321 16.60 -9.60 -7.59
CA TRP A 321 17.51 -9.09 -6.56
C TRP A 321 17.00 -9.38 -5.15
N PHE A 322 15.71 -9.07 -4.87
CA PHE A 322 15.08 -9.22 -3.54
C PHE A 322 14.02 -10.33 -3.58
N GLY A 323 14.37 -11.52 -3.14
CA GLY A 323 13.52 -12.72 -3.22
C GLY A 323 14.26 -13.89 -3.87
N ASP A 324 14.78 -13.72 -5.08
CA ASP A 324 15.46 -14.79 -5.81
C ASP A 324 16.94 -14.88 -5.47
N LEU A 325 17.67 -13.76 -5.55
CA LEU A 325 19.09 -13.70 -5.24
C LEU A 325 19.32 -13.77 -3.73
N ALA A 326 18.65 -12.90 -2.97
CA ALA A 326 18.65 -12.86 -1.53
C ALA A 326 17.22 -13.12 -1.04
N THR A 327 16.94 -14.32 -0.56
CA THR A 327 15.60 -14.76 -0.13
C THR A 327 15.42 -14.58 1.37
N CYS A 328 14.23 -14.24 1.85
CA CYS A 328 13.95 -14.26 3.28
C CYS A 328 14.16 -15.66 3.88
N ASN A 329 14.73 -15.73 5.09
CA ASN A 329 15.02 -16.99 5.77
C ASN A 329 13.78 -17.82 6.10
N ASN A 330 12.67 -17.13 6.37
CA ASN A 330 11.38 -17.75 6.68
C ASN A 330 10.21 -16.81 6.31
N GLU A 331 9.00 -17.35 6.30
CA GLU A 331 7.78 -16.63 5.92
C GLU A 331 7.48 -15.37 6.75
N GLY A 332 7.89 -15.33 8.01
CA GLY A 332 7.73 -14.15 8.87
C GLY A 332 8.61 -12.96 8.48
N GLU A 333 9.62 -13.18 7.67
CA GLU A 333 10.56 -12.18 7.12
C GLU A 333 10.22 -11.78 5.67
N MET A 334 9.05 -12.14 5.16
CA MET A 334 8.64 -11.97 3.74
C MET A 334 8.73 -10.53 3.23
N TRP A 335 8.74 -9.53 4.11
CA TRP A 335 8.97 -8.13 3.70
C TRP A 335 10.32 -7.90 3.00
N LEU A 336 11.31 -8.79 3.25
CA LEU A 336 12.61 -8.76 2.56
C LEU A 336 12.51 -9.13 1.08
N ASN A 337 11.48 -9.87 0.70
CA ASN A 337 11.13 -10.17 -0.69
C ASN A 337 10.12 -9.12 -1.20
N GLU A 338 8.89 -9.17 -0.72
CA GLU A 338 7.74 -8.44 -1.26
C GLU A 338 7.73 -6.94 -0.95
N GLY A 339 8.19 -6.56 0.25
CA GLY A 339 8.31 -5.16 0.62
C GLY A 339 9.34 -4.42 -0.23
N TRP A 340 10.47 -5.09 -0.53
CA TRP A 340 11.49 -4.54 -1.41
C TRP A 340 11.05 -4.55 -2.87
N ALA A 341 10.31 -5.56 -3.31
CA ALA A 341 9.75 -5.57 -4.65
C ALA A 341 8.71 -4.44 -4.85
N SER A 342 7.85 -4.23 -3.86
CA SER A 342 6.90 -3.09 -3.87
C SER A 342 7.61 -1.73 -3.84
N TYR A 343 8.70 -1.60 -3.07
CA TYR A 343 9.51 -0.38 -3.11
C TYR A 343 10.19 -0.17 -4.47
N SER A 344 10.58 -1.25 -5.13
CA SER A 344 11.22 -1.21 -6.45
C SER A 344 10.29 -0.69 -7.55
N GLU A 345 8.98 -0.83 -7.40
CA GLU A 345 7.99 -0.18 -8.27
C GLU A 345 8.16 1.35 -8.25
N TYR A 346 8.40 1.93 -7.06
CA TYR A 346 8.64 3.38 -6.93
C TYR A 346 10.01 3.78 -7.47
N VAL A 347 11.05 2.95 -7.30
CA VAL A 347 12.37 3.18 -7.88
C VAL A 347 12.31 3.17 -9.40
N PHE A 348 11.59 2.22 -9.99
CA PHE A 348 11.31 2.16 -11.42
C PHE A 348 10.57 3.41 -11.91
N LYS A 349 9.50 3.80 -11.22
CA LYS A 349 8.73 5.01 -11.56
C LYS A 349 9.56 6.30 -11.43
N GLU A 350 10.46 6.37 -10.44
CA GLU A 350 11.40 7.48 -10.30
C GLU A 350 12.33 7.57 -11.51
N TRP A 351 12.81 6.41 -12.00
CA TRP A 351 13.71 6.33 -13.15
C TRP A 351 13.05 6.77 -14.45
N VAL A 352 11.85 6.28 -14.73
CA VAL A 352 11.14 6.53 -15.98
C VAL A 352 10.44 7.88 -15.98
N TYR A 353 9.78 8.27 -14.88
CA TYR A 353 8.86 9.40 -14.81
C TYR A 353 9.31 10.54 -13.89
N GLY A 354 10.41 10.35 -13.18
CA GLY A 354 11.03 11.35 -12.33
C GLY A 354 10.50 11.38 -10.88
N HIS A 355 11.22 12.13 -10.05
CA HIS A 355 11.06 12.15 -8.59
C HIS A 355 9.66 12.56 -8.10
N THR A 356 8.94 13.43 -8.82
CA THR A 356 7.56 13.81 -8.43
C THR A 356 6.60 12.62 -8.46
N VAL A 357 6.76 11.70 -9.43
CA VAL A 357 5.91 10.50 -9.52
C VAL A 357 6.25 9.53 -8.39
N TYR A 358 7.53 9.37 -8.07
CA TYR A 358 8.01 8.63 -6.90
C TYR A 358 7.37 9.16 -5.61
N SER A 359 7.55 10.45 -5.30
CA SER A 359 7.05 11.06 -4.06
C SER A 359 5.53 10.93 -3.91
N ASN A 360 4.76 11.12 -5.02
CA ASN A 360 3.32 10.93 -4.99
C ASN A 360 2.92 9.46 -4.73
N GLY A 361 3.67 8.50 -5.27
CA GLY A 361 3.44 7.08 -5.04
C GLY A 361 3.69 6.68 -3.59
N VAL A 362 4.82 7.10 -3.03
CA VAL A 362 5.18 6.84 -1.64
C VAL A 362 4.19 7.50 -0.68
N ARG A 363 3.80 8.77 -0.90
CA ARG A 363 2.78 9.45 -0.08
C ARG A 363 1.45 8.70 -0.09
N TYR A 364 1.01 8.22 -1.26
CA TYR A 364 -0.22 7.44 -1.34
C TYR A 364 -0.11 6.13 -0.56
N ASN A 365 1.00 5.42 -0.69
CA ASN A 365 1.28 4.20 0.06
C ASN A 365 1.26 4.47 1.56
N HIS A 366 1.96 5.52 2.00
CA HIS A 366 2.05 5.91 3.40
C HIS A 366 0.66 6.23 4.01
N ASP A 367 -0.21 7.00 3.32
CA ASP A 367 -1.58 7.28 3.79
C ASP A 367 -2.39 5.98 3.99
N GLU A 368 -2.33 5.03 3.05
CA GLU A 368 -2.99 3.72 3.19
C GLU A 368 -2.46 2.94 4.40
N MET A 369 -1.13 2.96 4.60
CA MET A 369 -0.47 2.21 5.67
C MET A 369 -0.86 2.70 7.05
N VAL A 370 -0.64 3.98 7.33
CA VAL A 370 -0.87 4.55 8.66
C VAL A 370 -2.36 4.56 9.02
N HIS A 371 -3.23 4.66 7.99
CA HIS A 371 -4.67 4.75 8.16
C HIS A 371 -5.36 3.39 8.32
N LEU A 372 -5.05 2.39 7.49
CA LEU A 372 -5.94 1.24 7.31
C LEU A 372 -5.34 -0.13 7.61
N VAL A 373 -4.03 -0.31 7.50
CA VAL A 373 -3.44 -1.66 7.58
C VAL A 373 -3.69 -2.34 8.92
N HIS A 374 -3.52 -1.62 10.01
CA HIS A 374 -3.79 -2.16 11.35
C HIS A 374 -5.26 -2.60 11.56
N LEU A 375 -6.19 -2.03 10.80
CA LEU A 375 -7.61 -2.40 10.84
C LEU A 375 -7.90 -3.64 9.98
N ARG A 376 -7.19 -3.80 8.86
CA ARG A 376 -7.37 -4.94 7.95
C ARG A 376 -6.72 -6.21 8.47
N GLU A 377 -5.59 -6.10 9.12
CA GLU A 377 -4.72 -7.23 9.49
C GLU A 377 -4.61 -7.45 11.00
N GLY A 378 -5.57 -6.94 11.76
CA GLY A 378 -5.75 -7.30 13.18
C GLY A 378 -4.82 -6.60 14.15
N GLY A 379 -4.16 -5.50 13.75
CA GLY A 379 -3.35 -4.66 14.64
C GLY A 379 -2.06 -4.16 14.02
N TYR A 380 -1.25 -3.53 14.86
CA TYR A 380 0.09 -3.08 14.49
C TYR A 380 1.07 -4.24 14.72
N LEU A 381 1.83 -4.63 13.71
CA LEU A 381 2.70 -5.81 13.72
C LEU A 381 4.15 -5.44 13.42
N PRO A 382 5.16 -6.13 14.00
CA PRO A 382 6.54 -6.07 13.54
C PRO A 382 6.67 -6.69 12.15
N LEU A 383 7.63 -6.24 11.34
CA LEU A 383 7.84 -6.77 9.99
C LEU A 383 8.59 -8.10 9.95
N ASN A 384 9.37 -8.42 10.99
CA ASN A 384 10.19 -9.62 11.04
C ASN A 384 9.50 -10.85 11.64
N THR A 385 8.23 -10.74 12.01
CA THR A 385 7.44 -11.83 12.63
C THR A 385 5.99 -11.78 12.18
N ILE A 386 5.79 -11.63 10.88
CA ILE A 386 4.46 -11.60 10.29
C ILE A 386 3.78 -12.97 10.47
N PRO A 387 2.54 -13.03 10.95
CA PRO A 387 1.79 -14.27 11.04
C PRO A 387 1.52 -14.90 9.68
N HIS A 388 1.57 -16.24 9.62
CA HIS A 388 1.36 -17.04 8.41
C HIS A 388 0.13 -16.62 7.57
N ASN A 389 -1.01 -16.38 8.19
CA ASN A 389 -2.25 -16.05 7.49
C ASN A 389 -2.28 -14.66 6.83
N ILE A 390 -1.27 -13.83 7.03
CA ILE A 390 -1.13 -12.49 6.45
C ILE A 390 0.27 -12.24 5.87
N THR A 391 1.03 -13.31 5.60
CA THR A 391 2.35 -13.24 4.95
C THR A 391 2.30 -12.49 3.61
N TYR A 392 1.20 -12.61 2.87
CA TYR A 392 0.96 -11.88 1.62
C TYR A 392 -0.05 -10.74 1.82
N GLY A 393 0.08 -9.99 2.92
CA GLY A 393 -0.78 -8.88 3.29
C GLY A 393 -0.14 -7.50 3.18
N ASP A 394 -0.95 -6.48 3.44
CA ASP A 394 -0.54 -5.06 3.32
C ASP A 394 0.65 -4.69 4.24
N ASN A 395 0.80 -5.36 5.41
CA ASN A 395 1.99 -5.15 6.26
C ASN A 395 3.28 -5.56 5.57
N VAL A 396 3.26 -6.61 4.77
CA VAL A 396 4.45 -7.11 4.08
C VAL A 396 4.77 -6.25 2.85
N TYR A 397 3.80 -6.05 1.98
CA TYR A 397 3.96 -5.31 0.73
C TYR A 397 4.10 -3.80 0.96
N LEU A 398 3.04 -3.18 1.47
CA LEU A 398 2.94 -1.73 1.54
C LEU A 398 3.79 -1.16 2.67
N ARG A 399 3.72 -1.74 3.88
CA ARG A 399 4.55 -1.27 4.99
C ARG A 399 6.02 -1.63 4.78
N GLY A 400 6.33 -2.78 4.17
CA GLY A 400 7.69 -3.11 3.78
C GLY A 400 8.28 -2.06 2.84
N ALA A 401 7.52 -1.63 1.83
CA ALA A 401 7.93 -0.55 0.93
C ALA A 401 8.08 0.81 1.64
N ASP A 402 7.18 1.11 2.58
CA ASP A 402 7.22 2.33 3.38
C ASP A 402 8.48 2.39 4.27
N VAL A 403 8.83 1.26 4.90
CA VAL A 403 10.06 1.14 5.71
C VAL A 403 11.31 1.22 4.84
N ALA A 404 11.31 0.68 3.63
CA ALA A 404 12.41 0.85 2.67
C ALA A 404 12.59 2.32 2.26
N HIS A 405 11.49 3.06 2.06
CA HIS A 405 11.52 4.50 1.84
C HIS A 405 12.10 5.25 3.03
N CYS A 406 11.66 4.95 4.26
CA CYS A 406 12.22 5.53 5.48
C CYS A 406 13.74 5.26 5.59
N LEU A 407 14.17 4.05 5.27
CA LEU A 407 15.59 3.69 5.29
C LEU A 407 16.41 4.56 4.33
N ARG A 408 15.87 4.84 3.12
CA ARG A 408 16.47 5.81 2.18
C ARG A 408 16.54 7.21 2.79
N GLY A 409 15.46 7.64 3.46
CA GLY A 409 15.41 8.92 4.19
C GLY A 409 16.46 9.03 5.29
N TYR A 410 16.65 7.97 6.08
CA TYR A 410 17.67 7.90 7.12
C TYR A 410 19.10 7.99 6.57
N MET A 411 19.40 7.22 5.53
CA MET A 411 20.76 7.07 4.99
C MET A 411 21.14 8.16 3.98
N GLY A 412 20.15 8.72 3.29
CA GLY A 412 20.36 9.51 2.08
C GLY A 412 20.80 8.64 0.89
N ASP A 413 20.56 9.11 -0.32
CA ASP A 413 20.72 8.33 -1.56
C ASP A 413 22.08 7.64 -1.69
N SER A 414 23.17 8.37 -1.45
CA SER A 414 24.51 7.83 -1.69
C SER A 414 24.84 6.60 -0.83
N LEU A 415 24.54 6.67 0.47
CA LEU A 415 24.82 5.55 1.39
C LEU A 415 23.76 4.46 1.26
N PHE A 416 22.52 4.81 0.96
CA PHE A 416 21.44 3.85 0.74
C PHE A 416 21.78 2.91 -0.44
N TRP A 417 22.07 3.46 -1.60
CA TRP A 417 22.41 2.62 -2.77
C TRP A 417 23.73 1.86 -2.61
N LEU A 418 24.72 2.46 -1.93
CA LEU A 418 25.97 1.75 -1.59
C LEU A 418 25.67 0.56 -0.67
N GLY A 419 24.88 0.76 0.35
CA GLY A 419 24.49 -0.28 1.31
C GLY A 419 23.75 -1.44 0.66
N LEU A 420 22.75 -1.14 -0.20
CA LEU A 420 21.99 -2.16 -0.92
C LEU A 420 22.86 -2.99 -1.87
N LYS A 421 23.71 -2.34 -2.68
CA LYS A 421 24.64 -3.06 -3.55
C LYS A 421 25.57 -3.99 -2.78
N SER A 422 26.09 -3.51 -1.65
CA SER A 422 26.97 -4.31 -0.80
C SER A 422 26.21 -5.47 -0.16
N HIS A 423 24.99 -5.23 0.32
CA HIS A 423 24.15 -6.29 0.89
C HIS A 423 23.88 -7.41 -0.12
N LEU A 424 23.38 -7.07 -1.31
CA LEU A 424 23.06 -8.04 -2.35
C LEU A 424 24.28 -8.80 -2.85
N ALA A 425 25.45 -8.13 -2.94
CA ALA A 425 26.70 -8.81 -3.27
C ALA A 425 27.14 -9.81 -2.20
N GLN A 426 26.91 -9.52 -0.91
CA GLN A 426 27.23 -10.40 0.21
C GLN A 426 26.21 -11.54 0.36
N SER A 427 24.95 -11.28 -0.01
CA SER A 427 23.85 -12.25 0.11
C SER A 427 23.53 -12.93 -1.22
N ASN A 428 24.50 -13.01 -2.12
CA ASN A 428 24.36 -13.60 -3.44
C ASN A 428 24.01 -15.08 -3.36
N PHE A 429 22.80 -15.46 -3.80
CA PHE A 429 22.25 -16.83 -3.76
C PHE A 429 22.19 -17.44 -2.35
N THR A 430 21.84 -16.63 -1.35
CA THR A 430 21.64 -17.10 0.03
C THR A 430 20.30 -16.65 0.60
N ASP A 431 19.94 -17.19 1.75
CA ASP A 431 18.87 -16.68 2.58
C ASP A 431 19.36 -15.57 3.51
N VAL A 432 18.46 -14.67 3.91
CA VAL A 432 18.76 -13.51 4.75
C VAL A 432 17.66 -13.26 5.78
N THR A 433 18.07 -12.76 6.95
CA THR A 433 17.17 -12.22 7.97
C THR A 433 17.25 -10.69 8.02
N SER A 434 16.26 -10.03 8.62
CA SER A 434 16.30 -8.58 8.87
C SER A 434 17.53 -8.14 9.65
N ILE A 435 18.04 -9.00 10.55
CA ILE A 435 19.24 -8.73 11.34
C ILE A 435 20.50 -8.78 10.45
N GLN A 436 20.63 -9.77 9.60
CA GLN A 436 21.75 -9.88 8.65
C GLN A 436 21.72 -8.72 7.64
N PHE A 437 20.52 -8.35 7.16
CA PHE A 437 20.36 -7.18 6.31
C PHE A 437 20.87 -5.90 6.98
N ARG A 438 20.44 -5.63 8.21
CA ARG A 438 20.94 -4.51 9.03
C ARG A 438 22.46 -4.54 9.13
N ASP A 439 23.02 -5.67 9.51
CA ASP A 439 24.45 -5.81 9.79
C ASP A 439 25.30 -5.61 8.52
N ASN A 440 24.83 -6.09 7.38
CA ASN A 440 25.44 -5.85 6.07
C ASN A 440 25.42 -4.35 5.70
N LEU A 441 24.32 -3.65 5.96
CA LEU A 441 24.22 -2.20 5.73
C LEU A 441 25.18 -1.42 6.64
N ILE A 442 25.28 -1.78 7.91
CA ILE A 442 26.20 -1.15 8.87
C ILE A 442 27.66 -1.40 8.43
N ALA A 443 27.98 -2.63 8.07
CA ALA A 443 29.33 -2.98 7.62
C ALA A 443 29.74 -2.21 6.35
N ALA A 444 28.82 -2.04 5.41
CA ALA A 444 29.06 -1.32 4.16
C ALA A 444 29.19 0.19 4.32
N THR A 445 28.47 0.78 5.25
CA THR A 445 28.28 2.25 5.31
C THR A 445 28.83 2.91 6.59
N GLY A 446 29.14 2.10 7.61
CA GLY A 446 29.57 2.60 8.92
C GLY A 446 28.45 3.29 9.74
N GLN A 447 27.19 3.21 9.30
CA GLN A 447 26.06 3.92 9.92
C GLN A 447 25.48 3.12 11.10
N THR A 448 26.03 3.27 12.29
CA THR A 448 25.62 2.51 13.49
C THR A 448 24.20 2.81 13.98
N PHE A 449 23.63 3.98 13.65
CA PHE A 449 22.25 4.32 13.98
C PHE A 449 21.21 3.40 13.31
N LEU A 450 21.61 2.63 12.30
CA LEU A 450 20.75 1.62 11.68
C LEU A 450 20.31 0.53 12.66
N THR A 451 21.06 0.29 13.73
CA THR A 451 20.59 -0.57 14.83
C THR A 451 19.29 -0.03 15.43
N ASN A 452 19.20 1.28 15.69
CA ASN A 452 17.98 1.91 16.19
C ASN A 452 16.87 1.85 15.13
N PHE A 453 17.20 2.16 13.86
CA PHE A 453 16.22 2.08 12.79
C PHE A 453 15.55 0.70 12.72
N PHE A 454 16.32 -0.38 12.67
CA PHE A 454 15.73 -1.74 12.60
C PHE A 454 14.96 -2.09 13.86
N ASN A 455 15.46 -1.74 15.04
CA ASN A 455 14.72 -1.93 16.28
C ASN A 455 13.37 -1.24 16.26
N ASP A 456 13.32 0.01 15.77
CA ASP A 456 12.13 0.86 15.85
C ASP A 456 11.13 0.56 14.71
N TRP A 457 11.60 0.35 13.47
CA TRP A 457 10.76 0.22 12.28
C TRP A 457 10.46 -1.23 11.87
N VAL A 458 11.38 -2.16 12.14
CA VAL A 458 11.29 -3.55 11.65
C VAL A 458 10.91 -4.52 12.77
N LEU A 459 11.63 -4.45 13.91
CA LEU A 459 11.46 -5.38 15.04
C LEU A 459 10.34 -4.97 16.00
N ASN A 460 9.85 -3.74 15.89
CA ASN A 460 8.71 -3.21 16.64
C ASN A 460 7.56 -2.78 15.73
N ALA A 461 6.38 -2.68 16.31
CA ALA A 461 5.17 -2.29 15.64
C ALA A 461 4.91 -0.78 15.71
N GLY A 462 4.05 -0.27 14.83
CA GLY A 462 3.54 1.11 14.87
C GLY A 462 4.45 2.15 14.22
N TRP A 463 4.14 3.41 14.49
CA TRP A 463 4.79 4.59 13.91
C TRP A 463 5.09 5.65 14.96
N PRO A 464 6.18 6.43 14.80
CA PRO A 464 6.37 7.68 15.53
C PRO A 464 5.46 8.74 14.91
N HIS A 465 5.23 9.81 15.65
CA HIS A 465 4.60 11.04 15.18
C HIS A 465 5.42 12.21 15.73
N PHE A 466 5.89 13.10 14.88
CA PHE A 466 6.72 14.23 15.29
C PHE A 466 6.00 15.57 15.08
N SER A 467 5.93 16.39 16.13
CA SER A 467 5.37 17.74 16.06
C SER A 467 6.27 18.76 16.69
N ILE A 468 6.20 20.00 16.21
CA ILE A 468 6.82 21.15 16.83
C ILE A 468 5.86 21.71 17.89
N ASP A 469 6.26 21.69 19.15
CA ASP A 469 5.51 22.29 20.25
C ASP A 469 5.66 23.81 20.26
N SER A 470 6.88 24.30 20.00
CA SER A 470 7.15 25.74 19.87
C SER A 470 8.48 26.00 19.18
N THR A 471 8.60 27.21 18.61
CA THR A 471 9.84 27.77 18.08
C THR A 471 10.08 29.11 18.74
N VAL A 472 11.26 29.32 19.32
CA VAL A 472 11.64 30.56 19.95
C VAL A 472 12.86 31.14 19.26
N SER A 473 12.77 32.37 18.79
CA SER A 473 13.83 33.06 18.07
C SER A 473 14.33 34.24 18.87
N ILE A 474 15.64 34.28 19.14
CA ILE A 474 16.29 35.34 19.90
C ILE A 474 17.36 36.02 19.03
N PRO A 475 17.36 37.36 18.91
CA PRO A 475 18.40 38.08 18.17
C PRO A 475 19.79 37.79 18.74
N ASN A 476 20.75 37.47 17.84
CA ASN A 476 22.17 37.24 18.15
C ASN A 476 23.07 38.00 17.16
N GLY A 477 23.31 39.27 17.42
CA GLY A 477 24.00 40.16 16.48
C GLY A 477 23.25 40.30 15.15
N PRO A 478 23.90 39.99 14.01
CA PRO A 478 23.22 39.99 12.71
C PRO A 478 22.36 38.71 12.46
N ASN A 479 22.43 37.75 13.36
CA ASN A 479 21.77 36.46 13.26
C ASN A 479 20.65 36.32 14.31
N PHE A 480 20.00 35.16 14.27
CA PHE A 480 19.00 34.75 15.25
C PHE A 480 19.30 33.32 15.72
N ASP A 481 19.30 33.13 17.06
CA ASP A 481 19.34 31.82 17.67
C ASP A 481 17.92 31.29 17.76
N VAL A 482 17.65 30.22 17.02
CA VAL A 482 16.32 29.62 16.87
C VAL A 482 16.30 28.30 17.63
N SER A 483 15.57 28.26 18.74
CA SER A 483 15.34 27.06 19.54
C SER A 483 14.04 26.41 19.12
N VAL A 484 14.08 25.11 18.77
CA VAL A 484 12.94 24.32 18.36
C VAL A 484 12.67 23.22 19.39
N TYR A 485 11.45 23.15 19.88
CA TYR A 485 10.99 22.14 20.83
C TYR A 485 10.12 21.15 20.10
N VAL A 486 10.53 19.89 20.14
CA VAL A 486 9.94 18.78 19.38
C VAL A 486 9.34 17.79 20.34
N ARG A 487 8.17 17.28 19.99
CA ARG A 487 7.51 16.22 20.71
C ARG A 487 7.26 15.03 19.80
N GLN A 488 7.59 13.84 20.32
CA GLN A 488 7.20 12.57 19.70
C GLN A 488 5.98 12.01 20.42
N LYS A 489 4.97 11.63 19.65
CA LYS A 489 3.84 10.77 20.05
C LYS A 489 3.98 9.42 19.38
N LEU A 490 3.18 8.45 19.80
CA LEU A 490 3.22 7.09 19.27
C LEU A 490 1.85 6.68 18.75
N THR A 491 1.85 6.02 17.60
CA THR A 491 0.65 5.42 16.99
C THR A 491 0.91 3.93 16.81
N GLY A 492 0.29 3.10 17.67
CA GLY A 492 0.48 1.65 17.67
C GLY A 492 1.85 1.16 18.16
N ALA A 493 2.81 2.05 18.39
CA ALA A 493 4.12 1.73 18.95
C ALA A 493 4.11 1.78 20.48
N THR A 494 5.00 1.02 21.12
CA THR A 494 5.12 0.96 22.59
C THR A 494 6.31 1.76 23.11
N ASN A 495 7.32 1.98 22.28
CA ASN A 495 8.57 2.67 22.65
C ASN A 495 8.78 3.88 21.75
N TYR A 496 9.36 4.95 22.32
CA TYR A 496 9.77 6.10 21.52
C TYR A 496 10.92 5.75 20.59
N PHE A 497 10.84 6.18 19.37
CA PHE A 497 11.87 5.99 18.35
C PHE A 497 13.11 6.82 18.70
N THR A 498 14.26 6.30 18.33
CA THR A 498 15.56 6.87 18.73
C THR A 498 16.45 7.12 17.51
N ASN A 499 17.23 8.21 17.59
CA ASN A 499 18.14 8.61 16.51
C ASN A 499 17.42 8.78 15.15
N VAL A 500 16.21 9.35 15.16
CA VAL A 500 15.45 9.64 13.93
C VAL A 500 16.00 10.91 13.27
N PRO A 501 16.52 10.85 12.04
CA PRO A 501 17.10 12.01 11.34
C PRO A 501 15.99 12.83 10.68
N LEU A 502 15.48 13.83 11.38
CA LEU A 502 14.44 14.72 10.86
C LEU A 502 15.05 15.94 10.17
N ASP A 503 14.52 16.31 9.02
CA ASP A 503 14.89 17.52 8.29
C ASP A 503 13.99 18.70 8.75
N PHE A 504 14.58 19.67 9.46
CA PHE A 504 13.92 20.89 9.88
C PHE A 504 14.12 21.98 8.86
N THR A 505 13.03 22.50 8.31
CA THR A 505 13.03 23.54 7.29
C THR A 505 12.56 24.86 7.90
N PHE A 506 13.42 25.90 7.81
CA PHE A 506 13.18 27.25 8.28
C PHE A 506 12.90 28.15 7.07
N LEU A 507 11.73 28.77 7.01
CA LEU A 507 11.30 29.57 5.86
C LEU A 507 11.28 31.07 6.22
N LYS A 508 11.69 31.91 5.25
CA LYS A 508 11.48 33.36 5.26
C LYS A 508 10.14 33.74 4.64
N SER A 509 9.77 35.01 4.78
CA SER A 509 8.56 35.57 4.18
C SER A 509 8.55 35.51 2.63
N ASP A 510 9.71 35.47 2.00
CA ASP A 510 9.90 35.31 0.54
C ASP A 510 9.96 33.84 0.10
N TRP A 511 9.71 32.91 1.02
CA TRP A 511 9.71 31.44 0.87
C TRP A 511 11.09 30.83 0.64
N SER A 512 12.15 31.62 0.66
CA SER A 512 13.50 31.04 0.69
C SER A 512 13.68 30.27 2.00
N LYS A 513 14.39 29.14 1.92
CA LYS A 513 14.46 28.19 3.03
C LYS A 513 15.88 27.74 3.33
N THR A 514 16.11 27.37 4.57
CA THR A 514 17.29 26.62 5.04
C THR A 514 16.81 25.34 5.69
N THR A 515 17.38 24.19 5.33
CA THR A 515 17.04 22.90 5.94
C THR A 515 18.23 22.37 6.71
N GLN A 516 17.99 21.83 7.90
CA GLN A 516 19.00 21.20 8.75
C GLN A 516 18.49 19.84 9.23
N ARG A 517 19.36 18.83 9.14
CA ARG A 517 19.08 17.49 9.64
C ARG A 517 19.51 17.37 11.09
N ILE A 518 18.57 17.01 11.96
CA ILE A 518 18.77 16.85 13.40
C ILE A 518 18.27 15.46 13.81
N PHE A 519 19.07 14.75 14.61
CA PHE A 519 18.66 13.45 15.14
C PHE A 519 17.84 13.63 16.41
N ILE A 520 16.61 13.14 16.39
CA ILE A 520 15.64 13.23 17.48
C ILE A 520 15.50 11.88 18.18
N SER A 521 15.37 11.90 19.51
CA SER A 521 15.18 10.72 20.35
C SER A 521 14.27 11.02 21.53
N GLY A 522 13.44 10.03 21.91
CA GLY A 522 12.56 10.11 23.09
C GLY A 522 11.33 10.98 22.89
N GLN A 523 10.55 11.16 23.96
CA GLN A 523 9.27 11.86 23.93
C GLN A 523 9.42 13.36 23.66
N TYR A 524 10.40 13.99 24.24
CA TYR A 524 10.67 15.42 24.12
C TYR A 524 12.12 15.64 23.73
N ALA A 525 12.35 16.48 22.76
CA ALA A 525 13.67 16.91 22.34
C ALA A 525 13.67 18.41 22.02
N ASN A 526 14.83 19.03 22.09
CA ASN A 526 15.01 20.38 21.61
C ASN A 526 16.43 20.57 21.06
N PHE A 527 16.57 21.56 20.19
CA PHE A 527 17.87 22.00 19.68
C PHE A 527 17.81 23.49 19.40
N THR A 528 18.98 24.12 19.30
CA THR A 528 19.12 25.51 18.90
C THR A 528 20.03 25.59 17.69
N THR A 529 19.65 26.39 16.70
CA THR A 529 20.44 26.68 15.52
C THR A 529 20.54 28.17 15.30
N THR A 530 21.67 28.65 14.74
CA THR A 530 21.86 30.05 14.41
C THR A 530 21.57 30.26 12.92
N LEU A 531 20.63 31.16 12.62
CA LEU A 531 20.23 31.50 11.26
C LEU A 531 20.52 32.98 10.97
N PRO A 532 20.84 33.32 9.70
CA PRO A 532 21.05 34.72 9.31
C PRO A 532 19.74 35.52 9.14
N TYR A 533 18.62 34.96 9.61
CA TYR A 533 17.29 35.59 9.55
C TYR A 533 16.39 35.01 10.64
N ASN A 534 15.33 35.75 10.97
CA ASN A 534 14.22 35.22 11.77
C ASN A 534 13.24 34.45 10.91
N PRO A 535 13.06 33.11 11.09
CA PRO A 535 12.11 32.33 10.31
C PRO A 535 10.65 32.72 10.64
N VAL A 536 9.82 32.79 9.64
CA VAL A 536 8.37 33.02 9.76
C VAL A 536 7.55 31.73 9.83
N MET A 537 8.18 30.62 9.46
CA MET A 537 7.63 29.26 9.56
C MET A 537 8.77 28.28 9.78
N THR A 538 8.55 27.30 10.66
CA THR A 538 9.44 26.16 10.86
C THR A 538 8.62 24.89 10.64
N ALA A 539 9.11 23.96 9.80
CA ALA A 539 8.42 22.73 9.49
C ALA A 539 9.36 21.52 9.61
N ILE A 540 8.80 20.36 9.96
CA ILE A 540 9.48 19.07 9.93
C ILE A 540 9.18 18.39 8.61
N ASP A 541 10.20 17.78 8.03
CA ASP A 541 10.19 16.83 6.92
C ASP A 541 9.24 17.18 5.76
N MET A 542 9.34 18.40 5.25
CA MET A 542 8.51 18.88 4.13
C MET A 542 8.66 18.07 2.83
N GLU A 543 9.64 17.20 2.74
CA GLU A 543 9.90 16.33 1.60
C GLU A 543 9.44 14.88 1.85
N GLU A 544 8.83 14.62 3.03
CA GLU A 544 8.28 13.32 3.45
C GLU A 544 9.29 12.18 3.28
N LYS A 545 10.50 12.37 3.80
CA LYS A 545 11.56 11.34 3.79
C LYS A 545 11.36 10.27 4.85
N ILE A 546 10.55 10.58 5.87
CA ILE A 546 10.24 9.70 6.99
C ILE A 546 8.73 9.52 7.04
N SER A 547 8.29 8.30 6.89
CA SER A 547 6.86 7.94 6.96
C SER A 547 6.42 7.87 8.44
N ASP A 548 6.38 9.03 9.12
CA ASP A 548 5.84 9.11 10.47
C ASP A 548 4.30 9.14 10.47
N ALA A 549 3.63 9.18 11.61
CA ALA A 549 2.17 9.20 11.66
C ALA A 549 1.56 10.57 11.25
N ILE A 550 2.12 11.18 10.21
CA ILE A 550 1.64 12.42 9.58
C ILE A 550 1.58 12.23 8.07
N VAL A 551 0.51 12.73 7.46
CA VAL A 551 0.44 12.90 6.01
C VAL A 551 0.12 14.36 5.74
N ASP A 552 0.97 15.05 4.98
CA ASP A 552 0.79 16.47 4.73
C ASP A 552 0.66 16.81 3.24
N GLU A 553 0.15 17.98 2.98
CA GLU A 553 0.17 18.58 1.66
C GLU A 553 0.61 20.06 1.76
N VAL A 554 1.54 20.43 0.88
CA VAL A 554 1.98 21.81 0.73
C VAL A 554 1.54 22.35 -0.62
N LYS A 555 0.86 23.50 -0.63
CA LYS A 555 0.38 24.15 -1.86
C LYS A 555 0.67 25.63 -1.88
N THR A 556 1.07 26.12 -3.06
CA THR A 556 1.06 27.54 -3.39
C THR A 556 -0.32 27.90 -3.93
N ILE A 557 -1.00 28.80 -3.27
CA ILE A 557 -2.35 29.28 -3.66
C ILE A 557 -2.26 30.74 -4.07
N SER A 558 -2.66 31.05 -5.32
CA SER A 558 -2.67 32.39 -5.88
C SER A 558 -4.03 32.82 -6.45
N SER A 559 -5.07 31.99 -6.25
CA SER A 559 -6.40 32.28 -6.79
C SER A 559 -7.51 32.02 -5.74
N VAL A 560 -8.62 32.73 -5.90
CA VAL A 560 -9.87 32.45 -5.18
C VAL A 560 -10.48 31.13 -5.69
N GLY A 561 -11.33 30.51 -4.88
CA GLY A 561 -12.04 29.28 -5.21
C GLY A 561 -11.67 28.11 -4.33
N LEU A 562 -12.04 26.91 -4.76
CA LEU A 562 -11.86 25.66 -4.03
C LEU A 562 -10.48 25.06 -4.30
N HIS A 563 -9.74 24.77 -3.24
CA HIS A 563 -8.46 24.08 -3.25
C HIS A 563 -8.54 22.84 -2.37
N ASN A 564 -8.42 21.65 -2.99
CA ASN A 564 -8.53 20.37 -2.28
C ASN A 564 -7.18 19.92 -1.74
N PHE A 565 -7.17 19.36 -0.54
CA PHE A 565 -6.05 18.70 0.12
C PHE A 565 -6.48 17.26 0.47
N PRO A 566 -6.54 16.36 -0.53
CA PRO A 566 -7.15 15.04 -0.36
C PRO A 566 -6.41 14.15 0.64
N SER A 567 -5.08 14.16 0.67
CA SER A 567 -4.29 13.39 1.63
C SER A 567 -4.48 13.93 3.07
N ALA A 568 -4.63 15.23 3.21
CA ALA A 568 -4.95 15.84 4.50
C ALA A 568 -6.46 15.79 4.85
N ARG A 569 -7.31 15.17 4.01
CA ARG A 569 -8.77 15.07 4.23
C ARG A 569 -9.43 16.40 4.55
N CYS A 570 -9.01 17.44 3.83
CA CYS A 570 -9.41 18.81 4.01
C CYS A 570 -9.57 19.51 2.66
N SER A 571 -10.33 20.59 2.62
CA SER A 571 -10.33 21.52 1.49
C SER A 571 -10.49 22.95 1.96
N LEU A 572 -9.97 23.89 1.18
CA LEU A 572 -10.05 25.31 1.46
C LEU A 572 -10.86 26.00 0.36
N THR A 573 -11.75 26.91 0.75
CA THR A 573 -12.36 27.84 -0.18
C THR A 573 -11.76 29.22 0.05
N VAL A 574 -10.87 29.65 -0.83
CA VAL A 574 -10.25 30.97 -0.77
C VAL A 574 -11.25 32.01 -1.25
N VAL A 575 -11.59 32.94 -0.37
CA VAL A 575 -12.56 34.00 -0.63
C VAL A 575 -11.87 35.25 -1.15
N GLN A 576 -10.67 35.54 -0.66
CA GLN A 576 -9.88 36.69 -1.06
C GLN A 576 -8.39 36.36 -1.01
N ILE A 577 -7.67 36.78 -2.01
CA ILE A 577 -6.22 36.77 -2.09
C ILE A 577 -5.76 37.76 -3.19
N THR A 578 -4.73 38.54 -2.92
CA THR A 578 -4.13 39.48 -3.89
C THR A 578 -2.66 39.16 -4.20
N ASP A 579 -2.11 38.17 -3.51
CA ASP A 579 -0.76 37.67 -3.67
C ASP A 579 -0.79 36.15 -3.49
N SER A 580 0.33 35.48 -3.45
CA SER A 580 0.39 34.04 -3.23
C SER A 580 0.52 33.70 -1.73
N ALA A 581 -0.17 32.65 -1.32
CA ALA A 581 -0.02 32.03 0.00
C ALA A 581 0.66 30.67 -0.14
N LEU A 582 1.64 30.38 0.73
CA LEU A 582 2.13 29.02 0.96
C LEU A 582 1.29 28.42 2.08
N VAL A 583 0.59 27.33 1.80
CA VAL A 583 -0.29 26.64 2.76
C VAL A 583 0.21 25.21 2.95
N ARG A 584 0.47 24.82 4.19
CA ARG A 584 0.72 23.43 4.61
C ARG A 584 -0.41 22.96 5.52
N ILE A 585 -0.96 21.79 5.21
CA ILE A 585 -1.94 21.12 6.05
C ILE A 585 -1.42 19.73 6.38
N GLU A 586 -1.22 19.47 7.66
CA GLU A 586 -0.86 18.17 8.20
C GLU A 586 -2.12 17.46 8.69
N HIS A 587 -2.31 16.22 8.28
CA HIS A 587 -3.24 15.28 8.86
C HIS A 587 -2.46 14.35 9.79
N ASN A 588 -2.65 14.54 11.08
CA ASN A 588 -1.90 13.85 12.13
C ASN A 588 -2.69 12.60 12.55
N TYR A 589 -2.19 11.40 12.27
CA TYR A 589 -2.73 10.13 12.74
C TYR A 589 -2.29 9.81 14.17
N ALA A 590 -2.48 10.75 15.06
CA ALA A 590 -2.13 10.67 16.46
C ALA A 590 -3.23 11.32 17.31
N LYS A 591 -3.33 10.87 18.55
CA LYS A 591 -4.28 11.44 19.50
C LYS A 591 -3.95 12.92 19.77
N PRO A 592 -4.92 13.86 19.66
CA PRO A 592 -4.73 15.23 20.14
C PRO A 592 -4.46 15.24 21.65
N ASP A 593 -3.80 16.29 22.15
CA ASP A 593 -3.58 16.43 23.58
C ASP A 593 -4.92 16.54 24.32
N PRO A 594 -5.01 15.97 25.53
CA PRO A 594 -6.24 16.03 26.30
C PRO A 594 -6.50 17.48 26.78
N MET A 595 -7.75 17.83 26.92
CA MET A 595 -8.15 19.07 27.58
C MET A 595 -7.79 19.01 29.06
N GLN A 596 -7.15 20.07 29.58
CA GLN A 596 -6.86 20.21 31.02
C GLN A 596 -8.12 20.68 31.77
N ASN A 597 -8.92 21.52 31.13
CA ASN A 597 -10.19 21.99 31.64
C ASN A 597 -11.30 21.70 30.62
N ASN A 598 -12.24 20.83 30.99
CA ASN A 598 -13.31 20.38 30.11
C ASN A 598 -14.70 20.43 30.79
N PRO A 599 -15.21 21.63 31.10
CA PRO A 599 -16.49 21.80 31.81
C PRO A 599 -17.69 21.28 30.99
N ASN A 600 -17.56 21.24 29.68
CA ASN A 600 -18.62 20.82 28.75
C ASN A 600 -18.59 19.34 28.40
N ASN A 601 -17.68 18.55 29.01
CA ASN A 601 -17.53 17.12 28.78
C ASN A 601 -17.30 16.74 27.30
N TYR A 602 -16.58 17.56 26.54
CA TYR A 602 -16.23 17.24 25.16
C TYR A 602 -15.32 16.01 25.10
N ARG A 603 -15.61 15.10 24.20
CA ARG A 603 -14.77 13.93 23.94
C ARG A 603 -14.00 14.19 22.64
N LEU A 604 -12.73 14.53 22.75
CA LEU A 604 -11.85 14.74 21.60
C LEU A 604 -11.66 13.45 20.81
N SER A 605 -11.31 13.58 19.53
CA SER A 605 -10.86 12.45 18.70
C SER A 605 -9.75 11.66 19.41
N THR A 606 -9.76 10.35 19.26
CA THR A 606 -8.69 9.47 19.77
C THR A 606 -7.72 9.04 18.69
N GLN A 607 -7.96 9.47 17.44
CA GLN A 607 -7.27 8.96 16.26
C GLN A 607 -6.49 10.04 15.52
N ARG A 608 -6.97 11.30 15.49
CA ARG A 608 -6.44 12.30 14.58
C ARG A 608 -6.70 13.75 14.97
N TYR A 609 -5.89 14.63 14.40
CA TYR A 609 -6.09 16.09 14.38
C TYR A 609 -5.38 16.69 13.16
N TRP A 610 -5.60 17.97 12.89
CA TRP A 610 -4.93 18.70 11.80
C TRP A 610 -4.05 19.81 12.37
N THR A 611 -2.94 20.08 11.67
CA THR A 611 -2.16 21.30 11.87
C THR A 611 -2.19 22.09 10.57
N ILE A 612 -2.57 23.37 10.65
CA ILE A 612 -2.55 24.28 9.51
C ILE A 612 -1.52 25.35 9.78
N ASP A 613 -0.52 25.43 8.94
CA ASP A 613 0.51 26.45 8.94
C ASP A 613 0.82 26.93 7.53
N GLY A 614 1.68 27.90 7.40
CA GLY A 614 2.04 28.46 6.11
C GLY A 614 2.52 29.91 6.19
N ILE A 615 2.67 30.53 5.03
CA ILE A 615 3.00 31.95 4.90
C ILE A 615 1.83 32.62 4.16
N PHE A 616 1.00 33.32 4.91
CA PHE A 616 -0.24 33.91 4.42
C PHE A 616 -0.06 35.41 4.27
N PRO A 617 -0.31 36.01 3.08
CA PRO A 617 -0.43 37.45 2.97
C PRO A 617 -1.63 37.98 3.75
N THR A 618 -1.60 39.23 4.18
CA THR A 618 -2.69 39.85 4.96
C THR A 618 -4.04 39.85 4.26
N THR A 619 -4.02 39.68 2.94
CA THR A 619 -5.21 39.61 2.08
C THR A 619 -5.76 38.20 1.92
N PHE A 620 -5.09 37.17 2.48
CA PHE A 620 -5.57 35.79 2.38
C PHE A 620 -6.71 35.54 3.35
N ILE A 621 -7.89 35.33 2.80
CA ILE A 621 -9.10 34.94 3.54
C ILE A 621 -9.62 33.65 2.94
N ALA A 622 -9.72 32.62 3.76
CA ALA A 622 -10.22 31.32 3.33
C ALA A 622 -11.18 30.72 4.37
N LYS A 623 -12.05 29.82 3.91
CA LYS A 623 -12.84 28.90 4.72
C LYS A 623 -12.20 27.54 4.70
N GLY A 624 -12.29 26.80 5.82
CA GLY A 624 -11.81 25.43 5.91
C GLY A 624 -12.98 24.45 5.86
N ARG A 625 -12.75 23.28 5.23
CA ARG A 625 -13.66 22.14 5.26
C ARG A 625 -12.92 20.90 5.70
N PHE A 626 -13.36 20.32 6.80
CA PHE A 626 -12.77 19.12 7.42
C PHE A 626 -13.73 17.94 7.27
N PHE A 627 -13.26 16.83 6.67
CA PHE A 627 -14.11 15.67 6.44
C PHE A 627 -14.04 14.71 7.62
N TYR A 628 -15.21 14.28 8.10
CA TYR A 628 -15.30 13.19 9.07
C TYR A 628 -15.88 11.93 8.44
N ASP A 629 -15.43 10.77 8.93
CA ASP A 629 -15.94 9.47 8.53
C ASP A 629 -15.82 8.46 9.67
N GLY A 630 -16.94 8.15 10.28
CA GLY A 630 -17.00 7.14 11.35
C GLY A 630 -17.63 5.82 10.89
N ARG A 631 -17.74 5.59 9.58
CA ARG A 631 -18.23 4.32 9.04
C ARG A 631 -17.20 3.23 9.25
N THR A 632 -17.66 2.10 9.81
CA THR A 632 -16.84 0.91 10.04
C THR A 632 -16.85 -0.06 8.87
N VAL A 633 -17.89 0.01 8.04
CA VAL A 633 -18.07 -0.77 6.82
C VAL A 633 -18.63 0.11 5.74
N THR A 634 -18.17 -0.06 4.50
CA THR A 634 -18.72 0.57 3.29
C THR A 634 -19.08 -0.49 2.26
N THR A 635 -19.76 -0.13 1.19
CA THR A 635 -20.11 -1.04 0.08
C THR A 635 -18.86 -1.66 -0.58
N ASN A 636 -17.71 -1.00 -0.46
CA ASN A 636 -16.46 -1.38 -1.13
C ASN A 636 -15.37 -1.85 -0.14
N GLY A 637 -15.71 -2.18 1.10
CA GLY A 637 -14.75 -2.64 2.09
C GLY A 637 -14.87 -1.93 3.44
N PRO A 638 -13.81 -1.95 4.27
CA PRO A 638 -13.80 -1.25 5.55
C PRO A 638 -13.99 0.25 5.34
N GLY A 639 -14.74 0.88 6.25
CA GLY A 639 -14.88 2.32 6.32
C GLY A 639 -13.60 2.98 6.84
N ASN A 640 -13.61 4.31 6.91
CA ASN A 640 -12.44 5.07 7.36
C ASN A 640 -12.11 4.90 8.85
N TRP A 641 -13.06 4.53 9.70
CA TRP A 641 -12.90 4.29 11.14
C TRP A 641 -12.47 5.49 11.98
N LEU A 642 -11.83 6.50 11.42
CA LEU A 642 -11.13 7.59 12.13
C LEU A 642 -12.03 8.31 13.15
N ASP A 643 -13.32 8.41 12.88
CA ASP A 643 -14.28 9.11 13.73
C ASP A 643 -15.40 8.21 14.27
N ASN A 644 -15.20 6.89 14.26
CA ASN A 644 -16.20 5.91 14.70
C ASN A 644 -16.64 6.12 16.15
N LEU A 645 -15.71 6.51 17.03
CA LEU A 645 -15.99 6.79 18.43
C LEU A 645 -16.65 8.14 18.65
N LEU A 646 -16.54 9.07 17.69
CA LEU A 646 -17.20 10.37 17.70
C LEU A 646 -18.60 10.30 17.12
N THR A 647 -18.89 9.30 16.29
CA THR A 647 -20.18 9.10 15.62
C THR A 647 -20.82 7.77 16.00
N PRO A 648 -21.05 7.47 17.29
CA PRO A 648 -21.57 6.17 17.71
C PRO A 648 -22.92 5.86 17.05
N ASN A 649 -23.78 6.87 16.89
CA ASN A 649 -25.07 6.78 16.22
C ASN A 649 -25.07 7.51 14.86
N ASN A 650 -24.64 8.77 14.86
CA ASN A 650 -24.62 9.67 13.69
C ASN A 650 -23.59 10.80 13.92
N GLY A 651 -23.50 11.74 12.98
CA GLY A 651 -22.62 12.91 13.05
C GLY A 651 -23.20 14.15 13.77
N ASP A 652 -24.39 14.09 14.34
CA ASP A 652 -25.08 15.28 14.89
C ASP A 652 -24.32 15.96 16.04
N SER A 653 -23.54 15.19 16.79
CA SER A 653 -22.78 15.68 17.95
C SER A 653 -21.31 15.98 17.64
N ILE A 654 -20.92 16.03 16.36
CA ILE A 654 -19.57 16.40 15.97
C ILE A 654 -19.38 17.90 16.09
N ILE A 655 -18.32 18.28 16.80
CA ILE A 655 -17.92 19.65 17.05
C ILE A 655 -16.51 19.84 16.51
N LEU A 656 -16.24 20.99 15.90
CA LEU A 656 -14.87 21.37 15.51
C LEU A 656 -14.23 22.11 16.67
N MET A 657 -13.10 21.60 17.13
CA MET A 657 -12.25 22.22 18.16
C MET A 657 -11.05 22.86 17.50
N TYR A 658 -10.53 23.93 18.11
CA TYR A 658 -9.40 24.69 17.64
C TYR A 658 -8.49 25.15 18.79
N ARG A 659 -7.21 25.26 18.51
CA ARG A 659 -6.22 26.01 19.31
C ARG A 659 -5.15 26.61 18.39
N ASP A 660 -4.65 27.76 18.71
CA ASP A 660 -3.67 28.46 17.89
C ASP A 660 -2.25 27.86 18.00
N ASN A 661 -1.94 27.21 19.12
CA ASN A 661 -0.68 26.50 19.33
C ASN A 661 -0.85 25.36 20.36
N PRO A 662 0.07 24.38 20.41
CA PRO A 662 0.00 23.23 21.30
C PRO A 662 -0.02 23.52 22.80
N SER A 663 0.44 24.72 23.23
CA SER A 663 0.46 25.14 24.65
C SER A 663 -0.89 25.64 25.15
N ASN A 664 -1.82 25.93 24.22
CA ASN A 664 -3.14 26.47 24.57
C ASN A 664 -4.18 25.36 24.68
N GLU A 665 -5.25 25.64 25.42
CA GLU A 665 -6.40 24.75 25.55
C GLU A 665 -7.20 24.67 24.25
N TRP A 666 -7.77 23.50 24.02
CA TRP A 666 -8.77 23.32 22.97
C TRP A 666 -10.01 24.12 23.29
N GLN A 667 -10.46 24.87 22.33
CA GLN A 667 -11.73 25.61 22.38
C GLN A 667 -12.62 25.17 21.24
N GLU A 668 -13.94 25.20 21.47
CA GLU A 668 -14.88 25.02 20.39
C GLU A 668 -14.69 26.12 19.33
N TYR A 669 -14.54 25.73 18.06
CA TYR A 669 -14.34 26.69 16.99
C TYR A 669 -15.58 27.61 16.84
N PRO A 670 -15.46 28.95 16.87
CA PRO A 670 -16.60 29.85 17.11
C PRO A 670 -17.63 29.91 15.98
N ARG A 671 -17.30 29.48 14.77
CA ARG A 671 -18.21 29.51 13.62
C ARG A 671 -17.98 28.29 12.76
N HIS A 672 -18.65 27.18 13.06
CA HIS A 672 -18.61 25.95 12.28
C HIS A 672 -20.01 25.40 11.98
N TYR A 673 -20.12 24.68 10.85
CA TYR A 673 -21.37 24.07 10.41
C TYR A 673 -21.10 22.63 9.99
N THR A 674 -21.85 21.70 10.55
CA THR A 674 -21.79 20.28 10.19
C THR A 674 -22.76 19.98 9.05
N LYS A 675 -22.30 19.24 8.05
CA LYS A 675 -23.10 18.77 6.92
C LYS A 675 -22.88 17.28 6.65
N PHE A 676 -23.95 16.60 6.30
CA PHE A 676 -23.97 15.18 5.95
C PHE A 676 -23.83 15.01 4.45
N ILE A 677 -23.04 14.04 4.00
CA ILE A 677 -22.86 13.71 2.58
C ILE A 677 -23.79 12.58 2.18
N VAL A 678 -24.00 11.59 3.06
CA VAL A 678 -24.78 10.38 2.78
C VAL A 678 -25.74 10.10 3.94
N GLY A 679 -26.98 9.79 3.61
CA GLY A 679 -28.01 9.41 4.58
C GLY A 679 -28.78 10.61 5.14
N SER A 680 -29.70 10.34 6.06
CA SER A 680 -30.41 11.37 6.84
C SER A 680 -29.50 11.83 7.99
N PRO A 681 -29.75 13.01 8.59
CA PRO A 681 -29.06 13.48 9.77
C PRO A 681 -29.00 12.42 10.89
N SER A 682 -30.07 11.65 11.07
CA SER A 682 -30.18 10.62 12.11
C SER A 682 -29.31 9.38 11.87
N ASN A 683 -28.78 9.14 10.65
CA ASN A 683 -28.04 7.93 10.27
C ASN A 683 -26.67 8.19 9.66
N SER A 684 -26.33 9.44 9.35
CA SER A 684 -25.09 9.75 8.66
C SER A 684 -23.88 9.73 9.60
N LYS A 685 -22.90 8.88 9.30
CA LYS A 685 -21.58 8.85 9.93
C LYS A 685 -20.49 9.44 9.04
N TYR A 686 -20.86 10.03 7.91
CA TYR A 686 -19.95 10.59 6.93
C TYR A 686 -20.41 11.97 6.49
N GLY A 687 -19.50 12.93 6.57
CA GLY A 687 -19.80 14.31 6.23
C GLY A 687 -18.59 15.23 6.36
N TYR A 688 -18.85 16.50 6.59
CA TYR A 688 -17.82 17.48 6.82
C TYR A 688 -18.29 18.58 7.79
N VAL A 689 -17.30 19.25 8.37
CA VAL A 689 -17.53 20.46 9.17
C VAL A 689 -16.83 21.63 8.47
N ASP A 690 -17.58 22.66 8.15
CA ASP A 690 -17.08 23.90 7.56
C ASP A 690 -16.71 24.89 8.67
N ALA A 691 -15.50 25.44 8.60
CA ALA A 691 -15.03 26.56 9.40
C ALA A 691 -15.11 27.85 8.57
N ASP A 692 -15.83 28.86 9.06
CA ASP A 692 -16.08 30.11 8.30
C ASP A 692 -14.82 30.93 7.98
N THR A 693 -13.80 30.80 8.81
CA THR A 693 -12.51 31.48 8.62
C THR A 693 -11.38 30.52 8.95
N LEU A 694 -10.49 30.27 8.02
CA LEU A 694 -9.31 29.44 8.28
C LEU A 694 -8.28 30.25 9.09
N MET A 695 -7.84 29.67 10.19
CA MET A 695 -6.76 30.20 11.03
C MET A 695 -5.59 29.24 11.05
N LYS A 696 -4.37 29.73 11.25
CA LYS A 696 -3.23 28.87 11.60
C LYS A 696 -3.45 28.25 12.95
N GLY A 697 -2.96 27.03 13.16
CA GLY A 697 -3.08 26.32 14.43
C GLY A 697 -3.58 24.90 14.25
N GLN A 698 -4.07 24.32 15.32
CA GLN A 698 -4.51 22.93 15.35
C GLN A 698 -6.03 22.82 15.40
N TYR A 699 -6.55 21.83 14.70
CA TYR A 699 -7.97 21.51 14.62
C TYR A 699 -8.18 20.03 14.96
N CYS A 700 -9.20 19.71 15.72
CA CYS A 700 -9.65 18.33 15.89
C CYS A 700 -11.15 18.24 16.00
N PHE A 701 -11.69 17.04 15.80
CA PHE A 701 -13.08 16.79 16.10
C PHE A 701 -13.26 16.41 17.57
N ALA A 702 -14.42 16.77 18.10
CA ALA A 702 -14.93 16.30 19.36
C ALA A 702 -16.38 15.84 19.21
N ASN A 703 -16.85 15.04 20.16
CA ASN A 703 -18.25 14.74 20.34
C ASN A 703 -18.75 15.41 21.61
N GLY A 704 -19.87 16.11 21.52
CA GLY A 704 -20.46 16.82 22.65
C GLY A 704 -21.64 17.70 22.23
N VAL A 705 -22.09 18.56 23.13
CA VAL A 705 -23.13 19.55 22.85
C VAL A 705 -22.46 20.90 22.64
N SER A 706 -22.63 21.48 21.44
CA SER A 706 -22.09 22.80 21.13
C SER A 706 -22.57 23.85 22.14
N GLN A 707 -21.64 24.62 22.66
CA GLN A 707 -21.91 25.75 23.55
C GLN A 707 -21.91 27.09 22.80
N ILE A 708 -21.57 27.06 21.53
CA ILE A 708 -21.65 28.25 20.70
C ILE A 708 -23.12 28.53 20.46
N LEU A 709 -23.55 29.57 21.07
CA LEU A 709 -24.82 30.23 20.65
C LEU A 709 -24.57 30.73 19.23
N ILE A 710 -24.94 29.93 18.24
CA ILE A 710 -25.10 30.45 16.90
C ILE A 710 -26.18 31.50 17.07
N GLY A 711 -25.76 32.75 17.04
CA GLY A 711 -26.73 33.86 16.87
C GLY A 711 -27.35 33.70 15.50
N SER A 712 -28.09 32.65 15.30
CA SER A 712 -29.03 32.56 14.19
C SER A 712 -30.19 33.42 14.54
N ASN A 713 -30.42 34.43 13.76
CA ASN A 713 -31.75 34.89 13.50
C ASN A 713 -32.59 33.82 12.74
N GLU A 714 -32.23 32.56 12.85
CA GLU A 714 -33.03 31.40 12.52
C GLU A 714 -33.60 30.82 13.81
N LEU A 715 -34.48 31.61 14.42
CA LEU A 715 -35.56 31.04 15.20
C LEU A 715 -36.37 30.19 14.22
N HIS A 716 -36.15 28.89 14.19
CA HIS A 716 -37.19 27.94 13.84
C HIS A 716 -38.28 28.10 14.92
N ASP A 717 -39.17 29.09 14.67
CA ASP A 717 -40.46 29.10 15.36
C ASP A 717 -41.17 27.84 14.81
N ALA A 718 -41.30 26.82 15.63
CA ALA A 718 -41.89 25.51 15.29
C ALA A 718 -43.38 25.57 14.92
N THR A 719 -43.92 26.76 14.66
CA THR A 719 -45.35 27.00 14.45
C THR A 719 -45.71 27.65 13.13
N SER A 720 -44.78 28.00 12.24
CA SER A 720 -45.10 28.59 10.94
C SER A 720 -44.39 27.88 9.79
N GLU A 721 -45.12 27.05 9.07
CA GLU A 721 -44.67 26.38 7.87
C GLU A 721 -45.10 27.12 6.61
N ILE A 722 -44.17 27.32 5.66
CA ILE A 722 -44.47 27.75 4.30
C ILE A 722 -44.53 26.51 3.40
N PHE A 723 -45.64 26.39 2.70
CA PHE A 723 -45.85 25.35 1.69
C PHE A 723 -45.78 25.98 0.30
N THR A 724 -45.09 25.32 -0.61
CA THR A 724 -44.95 25.74 -2.00
C THR A 724 -45.29 24.59 -2.94
N TYR A 725 -46.24 24.80 -3.84
CA TYR A 725 -46.68 23.79 -4.79
C TYR A 725 -47.18 24.38 -6.10
N PRO A 726 -46.96 23.66 -7.24
CA PRO A 726 -46.04 22.57 -7.36
C PRO A 726 -44.60 23.05 -7.18
N ASN A 727 -43.73 22.17 -6.72
CA ASN A 727 -42.28 22.42 -6.66
C ASN A 727 -41.51 21.13 -7.07
N PRO A 728 -40.86 21.06 -8.23
CA PRO A 728 -40.64 22.15 -9.21
C PRO A 728 -41.95 22.69 -9.88
N THR A 729 -41.88 23.93 -10.36
CA THR A 729 -42.96 24.58 -11.10
C THR A 729 -42.47 25.24 -12.37
N GLY A 730 -43.32 25.26 -13.42
CA GLY A 730 -43.02 25.98 -14.68
C GLY A 730 -43.81 27.28 -14.79
N ASN A 731 -45.12 27.22 -14.65
CA ASN A 731 -45.99 28.33 -15.01
C ASN A 731 -46.60 29.10 -13.82
N ASN A 732 -46.97 28.40 -12.74
CA ASN A 732 -47.63 28.99 -11.60
C ASN A 732 -47.12 28.34 -10.31
N LEU A 733 -46.82 29.16 -9.34
CA LEU A 733 -46.39 28.77 -8.00
C LEU A 733 -47.41 29.24 -6.99
N THR A 734 -47.92 28.32 -6.18
CA THR A 734 -48.71 28.67 -5.00
C THR A 734 -47.81 28.66 -3.78
N ILE A 735 -47.87 29.74 -3.00
CA ILE A 735 -47.18 29.89 -1.72
C ILE A 735 -48.23 30.00 -0.64
N GLN A 736 -48.24 29.12 0.32
CA GLN A 736 -49.18 29.09 1.44
C GLN A 736 -48.39 29.06 2.76
N TRP A 737 -48.90 29.72 3.79
CA TRP A 737 -48.30 29.74 5.12
C TRP A 737 -49.32 29.62 6.22
N THR A 738 -48.88 29.13 7.39
CA THR A 738 -49.73 28.98 8.58
C THR A 738 -49.70 30.24 9.46
N GLY A 739 -50.82 30.52 10.19
CA GLY A 739 -50.92 31.62 11.14
C GLY A 739 -52.27 32.39 11.03
N GLU A 740 -52.62 33.18 12.02
CA GLU A 740 -53.88 33.95 12.02
C GLU A 740 -53.82 35.15 11.07
N ASN A 741 -54.92 35.39 10.34
CA ASN A 741 -55.07 36.33 9.21
C ASN A 741 -55.30 37.81 9.60
N LEU A 742 -54.61 38.38 10.55
CA LEU A 742 -54.97 39.73 11.08
C LEU A 742 -54.08 40.88 10.54
N GLU A 743 -52.93 40.59 9.85
CA GLU A 743 -52.03 41.63 9.32
C GLU A 743 -51.59 41.36 7.89
N PRO A 744 -51.33 42.39 7.07
CA PRO A 744 -50.77 42.24 5.73
C PRO A 744 -49.40 41.55 5.79
N THR A 745 -49.21 40.53 4.93
CA THR A 745 -47.98 39.71 4.87
C THR A 745 -47.20 40.06 3.61
N LEU A 746 -45.95 40.39 3.74
CA LEU A 746 -45.03 40.65 2.64
C LEU A 746 -44.38 39.33 2.16
N VAL A 747 -44.57 39.00 0.88
CA VAL A 747 -43.91 37.87 0.21
C VAL A 747 -42.87 38.44 -0.72
N SER A 748 -41.63 38.10 -0.48
CA SER A 748 -40.46 38.49 -1.32
C SER A 748 -39.77 37.25 -1.92
N ILE A 749 -39.42 37.32 -3.19
CA ILE A 749 -38.73 36.22 -3.90
C ILE A 749 -37.47 36.72 -4.53
N TYR A 750 -36.39 35.98 -4.31
CA TYR A 750 -35.06 36.31 -4.75
C TYR A 750 -34.51 35.20 -5.65
N ASP A 751 -33.61 35.54 -6.61
CA ASP A 751 -32.84 34.57 -7.35
C ASP A 751 -31.62 34.07 -6.56
N MET A 752 -30.81 33.23 -7.18
CA MET A 752 -29.59 32.67 -6.55
C MET A 752 -28.50 33.70 -6.22
N GLU A 753 -28.55 34.87 -6.86
CA GLU A 753 -27.61 35.97 -6.63
C GLU A 753 -28.12 36.93 -5.52
N GLY A 754 -29.30 36.62 -4.94
CA GLY A 754 -29.95 37.46 -3.93
C GLY A 754 -30.67 38.69 -4.49
N LYS A 755 -30.86 38.77 -5.80
CA LYS A 755 -31.60 39.82 -6.45
C LYS A 755 -33.11 39.63 -6.26
N LEU A 756 -33.79 40.67 -5.81
CA LEU A 756 -35.25 40.65 -5.65
C LEU A 756 -35.94 40.53 -7.03
N ILE A 757 -36.69 39.46 -7.22
CA ILE A 757 -37.45 39.15 -8.41
C ILE A 757 -38.89 39.62 -8.29
N LEU A 758 -39.49 39.43 -7.09
CA LEU A 758 -40.88 39.84 -6.81
C LEU A 758 -41.00 40.24 -5.34
N SER A 759 -41.81 41.25 -5.07
CA SER A 759 -42.22 41.56 -3.71
C SER A 759 -43.67 42.02 -3.76
N GLU A 760 -44.55 41.38 -2.98
CA GLU A 760 -45.97 41.74 -2.91
C GLU A 760 -46.51 41.64 -1.48
N ILE A 761 -47.51 42.48 -1.16
CA ILE A 761 -48.21 42.44 0.10
C ILE A 761 -49.51 41.65 -0.11
N VAL A 762 -49.69 40.59 0.65
CA VAL A 762 -50.78 39.66 0.53
C VAL A 762 -51.69 39.76 1.75
N SER A 763 -53.02 39.93 1.50
CA SER A 763 -54.06 39.85 2.56
C SER A 763 -54.56 38.41 2.56
N GLY A 764 -54.08 37.60 3.50
CA GLY A 764 -54.43 36.17 3.60
C GLY A 764 -53.24 35.31 3.85
N ASN A 765 -53.41 33.98 3.76
CA ASN A 765 -52.39 33.00 4.01
C ASN A 765 -51.94 32.27 2.73
N GLU A 766 -52.31 32.77 1.55
CA GLU A 766 -51.93 32.15 0.27
C GLU A 766 -51.76 33.23 -0.81
N THR A 767 -50.77 33.05 -1.67
CA THR A 767 -50.67 33.80 -2.93
C THR A 767 -50.32 32.88 -4.10
N LYS A 768 -50.71 33.31 -5.34
CA LYS A 768 -50.37 32.56 -6.57
C LYS A 768 -49.57 33.45 -7.51
N ILE A 769 -48.40 33.01 -7.84
CA ILE A 769 -47.40 33.75 -8.61
C ILE A 769 -47.23 33.10 -9.98
N LYS A 770 -47.27 33.91 -11.04
CA LYS A 770 -46.92 33.45 -12.40
C LYS A 770 -45.41 33.43 -12.57
N THR A 771 -44.89 32.25 -12.82
CA THR A 771 -43.45 32.00 -12.99
C THR A 771 -43.02 31.80 -14.45
N SER A 772 -43.97 31.79 -15.39
CA SER A 772 -43.73 31.51 -16.82
C SER A 772 -42.75 32.44 -17.56
N LYS A 773 -42.31 33.52 -16.92
CA LYS A 773 -41.31 34.47 -17.46
C LYS A 773 -40.01 34.43 -16.71
N TRP A 774 -39.86 33.51 -15.76
CA TRP A 774 -38.63 33.37 -14.95
C TRP A 774 -37.73 32.38 -15.60
N ASN A 775 -36.43 32.52 -15.40
CA ASN A 775 -35.45 31.56 -15.91
C ASN A 775 -35.50 30.26 -15.10
N ASN A 776 -35.12 29.14 -15.72
CA ASN A 776 -34.93 27.89 -14.98
C ASN A 776 -33.84 28.08 -13.92
N GLY A 777 -34.12 27.62 -12.70
CA GLY A 777 -33.19 27.76 -11.58
C GLY A 777 -33.86 27.71 -10.21
N TYR A 778 -33.05 27.98 -9.20
CA TYR A 778 -33.51 28.06 -7.81
C TYR A 778 -33.86 29.48 -7.44
N TYR A 779 -34.95 29.61 -6.67
CA TYR A 779 -35.42 30.87 -6.11
C TYR A 779 -35.70 30.72 -4.62
N PHE A 780 -35.54 31.82 -3.87
CA PHE A 780 -35.74 31.85 -2.43
C PHE A 780 -36.92 32.73 -2.10
N ILE A 781 -37.89 32.20 -1.34
CA ILE A 781 -39.06 32.88 -0.89
C ILE A 781 -38.87 33.28 0.57
N GLU A 782 -39.15 34.52 0.89
CA GLU A 782 -39.22 35.01 2.25
C GLU A 782 -40.61 35.57 2.49
N VAL A 783 -41.26 35.15 3.58
CA VAL A 783 -42.57 35.63 3.99
C VAL A 783 -42.42 36.36 5.31
N LYS A 784 -42.83 37.65 5.34
CA LYS A 784 -42.77 38.53 6.51
C LYS A 784 -44.11 39.09 6.89
N ARG A 785 -44.41 39.19 8.19
CA ARG A 785 -45.56 39.85 8.76
C ARG A 785 -45.07 40.97 9.69
N GLY A 786 -45.24 42.23 9.26
CA GLY A 786 -44.54 43.35 9.89
C GLY A 786 -43.02 43.18 9.82
N GLU A 787 -42.36 43.29 10.93
CA GLU A 787 -40.89 43.03 11.00
C GLU A 787 -40.52 41.57 11.25
N LYS A 788 -41.51 40.67 11.53
CA LYS A 788 -41.27 39.26 11.86
C LYS A 788 -41.27 38.42 10.60
N ILE A 789 -40.24 37.63 10.41
CA ILE A 789 -40.14 36.58 9.36
C ILE A 789 -41.04 35.41 9.76
N VAL A 790 -42.04 35.10 8.92
CA VAL A 790 -42.95 33.97 9.06
C VAL A 790 -42.25 32.68 8.62
N GLY A 791 -41.42 32.77 7.60
CA GLY A 791 -40.60 31.65 7.13
C GLY A 791 -39.87 31.96 5.85
N LYS A 792 -38.98 31.04 5.47
CA LYS A 792 -38.24 31.05 4.20
C LYS A 792 -38.32 29.67 3.53
N LYS A 793 -38.40 29.65 2.20
CA LYS A 793 -38.52 28.41 1.43
C LYS A 793 -37.79 28.52 0.09
N GLN A 794 -37.20 27.44 -0.34
CA GLN A 794 -36.59 27.30 -1.68
C GLN A 794 -37.58 26.66 -2.65
N VAL A 795 -37.66 27.20 -3.86
CA VAL A 795 -38.45 26.67 -4.97
C VAL A 795 -37.62 26.51 -6.22
N VAL A 796 -37.96 25.53 -7.04
CA VAL A 796 -37.29 25.24 -8.32
C VAL A 796 -38.22 25.60 -9.46
N ILE A 797 -37.75 26.41 -10.41
CA ILE A 797 -38.44 26.75 -11.66
C ILE A 797 -37.85 25.93 -12.79
N ILE A 798 -38.71 25.20 -13.51
CA ILE A 798 -38.32 24.39 -14.69
C ILE A 798 -39.42 24.53 -15.73
N HIS A 799 -39.07 25.07 -16.91
CA HIS A 799 -39.99 25.23 -18.07
C HIS A 799 -39.79 24.17 -19.09
#